data_e14109ffaabcfe529e39a2724ff5891d
#
_entry.id   e14109ffaabcfe529e39a2724ff5891d
#
_cell.length_a   1.000
_cell.length_b   1.000
_cell.length_c   1.000
_cell.angle_alpha   90.00
_cell.angle_beta   90.00
_cell.angle_gamma   90.00
#
_symmetry.space_group_name_H-M   'P 1'
#
loop_
_entity.id
_entity.type
_entity.pdbx_description
1 polymer ?
#
loop_
_entity_poly.entity_id
_entity_poly.type
_entity_poly.pdbx_seq_one_letter_code
_entity_poly.pdbx_strand_id
1 'polypeptide(L)'
;MKKRIIALFLLLTLLLTACKNNNNGGGNPGGNPSGGNGQNSGITGDDSSYGDDLEDLGAMDGYFEGDACDVTVKCISGTPGCYKIEGNVVRFTSVNAESVYSISGKLSGNIIIDTGDAHKFDLELQGFSMVSSVSNPITVLSGDEVSIQAKKDTDNFIYDIRPAISEDDTVSLSGAIHSEIDLEIAGKGSLSVVSSNNNGIHSKKDLQVKNLNLTVSCKDNALKGNDSVELEAAKCTLISTVGDCIKTTRSDISSKGNQRGTVSFIGGSYEVYAACDGIDAAYDVLVDSNATISIYTDKYSNYSEEVTRVSDDTYYIRFNYSDYKYSVKYYNSDDDYLWVNAEYHSTASGGRGNYYYHSFPKNGEYAKMQFFMYSSDMQQGQEKEYIVCSDYITLSDAYDTIALTARGSYIYYDWTNYTTTVNDFGHGGPGGPGGGMNDGNADKGDHSTKGIKSSNNINILSGSVDIKSYDDGIHANSGVTLENGSTSTGNVVISGGSLNVYSNDDGIHADGNLTVNNGSVNIINSYEGLEGTTVNILGGNVSVVARDDGINGMATSGAAITVDGGTLYIYCGGDGIDSNSRTSYGGILFSGGKTLVVSTSGGNSAIDSEAGYSYTGGTVVAVMPRGGMSNEATRCDSFASKGNSTSLSLNKGGYLVCEIGADKLIFNSPVSISALVVTLGDSGASVTTKSSDSHGLSEGEFIWE
;
A
#
# COMPACT_ATOMS: atom_id res chain seq x y z
N MET A 1 11.93 14.34 -18.51
CA MET A 1 11.39 13.16 -17.85
C MET A 1 12.26 12.70 -16.67
N LYS A 2 13.49 12.21 -16.85
CA LYS A 2 14.32 11.74 -15.70
C LYS A 2 14.58 12.77 -14.58
N LYS A 3 14.68 14.05 -14.88
CA LYS A 3 14.87 15.10 -13.85
C LYS A 3 13.59 15.39 -13.02
N ARG A 4 12.40 15.22 -13.62
CA ARG A 4 11.12 15.42 -12.91
C ARG A 4 10.78 14.25 -11.98
N ILE A 5 11.15 13.02 -12.35
CA ILE A 5 10.98 11.83 -11.51
C ILE A 5 11.88 11.88 -10.27
N ILE A 6 13.12 12.40 -10.40
CA ILE A 6 14.05 12.56 -9.26
C ILE A 6 13.54 13.64 -8.30
N ALA A 7 12.94 14.72 -8.78
CA ALA A 7 12.32 15.73 -7.92
C ALA A 7 11.09 15.18 -7.16
N LEU A 8 10.30 14.30 -7.78
CA LEU A 8 9.16 13.67 -7.14
C LEU A 8 9.57 12.67 -6.03
N PHE A 9 10.68 11.95 -6.22
CA PHE A 9 11.22 11.06 -5.18
C PHE A 9 11.82 11.81 -3.98
N LEU A 10 12.45 12.97 -4.21
CA LEU A 10 12.90 13.85 -3.13
C LEU A 10 11.71 14.49 -2.38
N LEU A 11 10.61 14.71 -3.09
CA LEU A 11 9.40 15.29 -2.51
C LEU A 11 8.72 14.35 -1.53
N LEU A 12 8.66 13.04 -1.84
CA LEU A 12 8.05 12.05 -0.96
C LEU A 12 8.76 11.99 0.41
N THR A 13 10.07 12.24 0.43
CA THR A 13 10.87 12.31 1.68
C THR A 13 10.65 13.61 2.47
N LEU A 14 10.34 14.72 1.80
CA LEU A 14 10.04 16.01 2.45
C LEU A 14 8.59 16.09 2.97
N LEU A 15 7.62 15.51 2.25
CA LEU A 15 6.20 15.46 2.65
C LEU A 15 5.98 14.73 3.98
N LEU A 16 6.86 13.79 4.35
CA LEU A 16 6.83 13.05 5.61
C LEU A 16 7.17 13.89 6.85
N THR A 17 7.80 15.04 6.68
CA THR A 17 8.11 15.95 7.79
C THR A 17 6.96 16.89 8.19
N ALA A 18 6.02 17.13 7.29
CA ALA A 18 4.88 18.03 7.56
C ALA A 18 3.81 17.44 8.50
N CYS A 19 3.69 16.11 8.58
CA CYS A 19 2.73 15.43 9.45
C CYS A 19 3.04 15.50 10.96
N LYS A 20 4.10 16.18 11.37
CA LYS A 20 4.65 16.08 12.74
C LYS A 20 4.12 17.03 13.80
N ASN A 21 3.32 18.01 13.46
CA ASN A 21 3.05 19.10 14.40
C ASN A 21 1.67 19.09 15.12
N ASN A 22 0.88 18.02 15.07
CA ASN A 22 -0.47 18.06 15.63
C ASN A 22 -0.87 17.00 16.67
N ASN A 23 0.07 16.32 17.32
CA ASN A 23 -0.31 15.46 18.45
C ASN A 23 0.50 15.77 19.71
N ASN A 24 0.04 16.78 20.46
CA ASN A 24 0.33 16.90 21.90
C ASN A 24 -1.00 16.82 22.66
N GLY A 25 -1.36 15.63 23.11
CA GLY A 25 -2.50 15.41 23.98
C GLY A 25 -2.52 14.01 24.55
N GLY A 26 -1.68 13.72 25.51
CA GLY A 26 -1.75 12.49 26.29
C GLY A 26 -3.05 12.40 27.08
N GLY A 27 -3.76 11.30 26.97
CA GLY A 27 -4.97 11.02 27.75
C GLY A 27 -5.20 9.54 27.93
N ASN A 28 -5.16 9.10 29.14
CA ASN A 28 -5.36 7.78 29.71
C ASN A 28 -6.71 7.15 29.33
N PRO A 29 -6.84 5.85 29.09
CA PRO A 29 -8.09 5.20 28.73
C PRO A 29 -8.93 4.87 29.99
N GLY A 30 -10.14 5.41 30.02
CA GLY A 30 -11.15 4.99 30.99
C GLY A 30 -12.19 6.05 31.24
N GLY A 31 -13.36 5.97 30.62
CA GLY A 31 -14.52 6.74 31.06
C GLY A 31 -15.43 7.24 29.94
N ASN A 32 -16.64 6.80 30.00
CA ASN A 32 -17.82 7.05 29.17
C ASN A 32 -18.06 8.53 28.78
N PRO A 33 -18.73 8.85 27.68
CA PRO A 33 -18.74 10.18 27.08
C PRO A 33 -19.75 11.12 27.75
N SER A 34 -19.26 12.27 28.11
CA SER A 34 -20.11 13.46 28.30
C SER A 34 -19.29 14.70 27.97
N GLY A 35 -19.84 15.50 27.07
CA GLY A 35 -19.31 16.66 26.37
C GLY A 35 -18.29 17.52 27.13
N GLY A 36 -17.29 17.94 26.40
CA GLY A 36 -16.35 18.94 26.85
C GLY A 36 -15.52 19.50 25.71
N ASN A 37 -15.68 20.77 25.45
CA ASN A 37 -14.94 21.62 24.52
C ASN A 37 -13.43 21.34 24.55
N GLY A 38 -12.89 20.72 23.53
CA GLY A 38 -11.47 20.74 23.23
C GLY A 38 -11.13 22.01 22.45
N GLN A 39 -10.41 22.91 23.09
CA GLN A 39 -9.84 24.08 22.41
C GLN A 39 -8.83 23.60 21.35
N ASN A 40 -9.22 23.79 20.10
CA ASN A 40 -8.32 23.73 18.95
C ASN A 40 -7.28 24.85 19.13
N SER A 41 -6.04 24.50 19.41
CA SER A 41 -4.94 25.46 19.30
C SER A 41 -4.68 25.67 17.80
N GLY A 42 -5.42 26.61 17.22
CA GLY A 42 -5.16 27.06 15.88
C GLY A 42 -3.69 27.49 15.76
N ILE A 43 -3.00 26.94 14.80
CA ILE A 43 -1.74 27.50 14.32
C ILE A 43 -2.11 28.86 13.76
N THR A 44 -1.78 29.91 14.50
CA THR A 44 -1.71 31.25 13.94
C THR A 44 -0.47 31.29 13.07
N GLY A 45 -0.59 30.82 11.83
CA GLY A 45 0.44 30.97 10.82
C GLY A 45 0.57 32.45 10.50
N ASP A 46 1.80 32.92 10.54
CA ASP A 46 2.18 34.19 9.96
C ASP A 46 1.84 34.14 8.46
N ASP A 47 1.25 35.19 7.90
CA ASP A 47 0.75 35.27 6.51
C ASP A 47 1.84 35.08 5.43
N SER A 48 3.08 34.85 5.83
CA SER A 48 4.26 34.68 4.97
C SER A 48 4.60 33.22 4.60
N SER A 49 3.87 32.20 5.09
CA SER A 49 4.25 30.78 4.95
C SER A 49 3.60 30.02 3.78
N TYR A 50 2.71 30.63 3.01
CA TYR A 50 2.01 29.92 1.93
C TYR A 50 2.94 29.43 0.80
N GLY A 51 4.08 30.13 0.60
CA GLY A 51 5.08 29.72 -0.37
C GLY A 51 5.78 28.40 0.00
N ASP A 52 6.06 28.23 1.28
CA ASP A 52 6.75 27.05 1.80
C ASP A 52 5.85 25.81 1.70
N ASP A 53 4.55 25.93 2.02
CA ASP A 53 3.57 24.84 1.87
C ASP A 53 3.43 24.38 0.42
N LEU A 54 3.53 25.28 -0.56
CA LEU A 54 3.48 24.95 -1.98
C LEU A 54 4.76 24.29 -2.47
N GLU A 55 5.93 24.69 -1.93
CA GLU A 55 7.20 24.02 -2.20
C GLU A 55 7.18 22.56 -1.68
N ASP A 56 6.63 22.34 -0.50
CA ASP A 56 6.45 21.00 0.09
C ASP A 56 5.52 20.12 -0.76
N LEU A 57 4.55 20.72 -1.44
CA LEU A 57 3.71 20.02 -2.41
C LEU A 57 4.36 19.91 -3.82
N GLY A 58 5.56 20.48 -4.00
CA GLY A 58 6.39 20.36 -5.22
C GLY A 58 5.80 20.95 -6.48
N ALA A 59 4.87 21.91 -6.36
CA ALA A 59 4.13 22.45 -7.48
C ALA A 59 4.16 23.97 -7.48
N MET A 60 5.24 24.54 -7.98
CA MET A 60 5.39 26.00 -8.11
C MET A 60 5.20 26.51 -9.54
N ASP A 61 5.12 25.63 -10.52
CA ASP A 61 4.91 26.00 -11.92
C ASP A 61 3.56 26.73 -12.07
N GLY A 62 3.59 27.94 -12.63
CA GLY A 62 2.38 28.75 -12.84
C GLY A 62 1.84 29.48 -11.60
N TYR A 63 2.39 29.23 -10.41
CA TYR A 63 2.05 30.01 -9.22
C TYR A 63 2.45 31.49 -9.38
N PHE A 64 1.67 32.40 -8.82
CA PHE A 64 1.98 33.81 -8.80
C PHE A 64 1.38 34.47 -7.55
N GLU A 65 2.09 35.42 -7.02
CA GLU A 65 1.64 36.23 -5.89
C GLU A 65 0.91 37.51 -6.34
N GLY A 66 0.08 38.04 -5.45
CA GLY A 66 -0.60 39.30 -5.60
C GLY A 66 -1.90 39.22 -6.40
N ASP A 67 -2.61 40.37 -6.45
CA ASP A 67 -3.88 40.47 -7.15
C ASP A 67 -3.68 40.49 -8.67
N ALA A 68 -4.27 39.55 -9.36
CA ALA A 68 -4.32 39.50 -10.81
C ALA A 68 -5.74 39.17 -11.29
N CYS A 69 -6.27 39.95 -12.22
CA CYS A 69 -7.47 39.62 -12.97
C CYS A 69 -7.22 39.96 -14.44
N ASP A 70 -6.25 39.26 -15.03
CA ASP A 70 -5.90 39.41 -16.46
C ASP A 70 -6.35 38.14 -17.19
N VAL A 71 -7.65 38.03 -17.37
CA VAL A 71 -8.29 36.89 -18.01
C VAL A 71 -8.99 37.27 -19.31
N THR A 72 -8.92 36.38 -20.28
CA THR A 72 -9.68 36.45 -21.51
C THR A 72 -10.68 35.31 -21.55
N VAL A 73 -11.98 35.64 -21.53
CA VAL A 73 -13.08 34.67 -21.67
C VAL A 73 -13.69 34.80 -23.07
N LYS A 74 -13.86 33.68 -23.77
CA LYS A 74 -14.47 33.64 -25.12
C LYS A 74 -15.53 32.57 -25.19
N CYS A 75 -16.70 32.89 -25.77
CA CYS A 75 -17.65 31.86 -26.19
C CYS A 75 -17.16 31.23 -27.50
N ILE A 76 -16.90 29.94 -27.49
CA ILE A 76 -16.46 29.16 -28.65
C ILE A 76 -17.68 28.68 -29.44
N SER A 77 -18.69 28.19 -28.73
CA SER A 77 -19.99 27.78 -29.29
C SER A 77 -21.12 27.92 -28.28
N GLY A 78 -22.37 27.90 -28.73
CA GLY A 78 -23.54 27.94 -27.88
C GLY A 78 -24.02 29.36 -27.59
N THR A 79 -24.40 29.68 -26.37
CA THR A 79 -25.00 30.95 -25.93
C THR A 79 -23.93 31.97 -25.60
N PRO A 80 -23.77 33.09 -26.40
CA PRO A 80 -22.74 34.07 -26.10
C PRO A 80 -23.15 35.01 -24.95
N GLY A 81 -22.17 35.56 -24.23
CA GLY A 81 -22.38 36.57 -23.20
C GLY A 81 -22.92 36.05 -21.88
N CYS A 82 -22.94 34.71 -21.67
CA CYS A 82 -23.40 34.10 -20.44
C CYS A 82 -22.30 34.06 -19.37
N TYR A 83 -21.55 35.13 -19.20
CA TYR A 83 -20.58 35.27 -18.11
C TYR A 83 -20.48 36.74 -17.65
N LYS A 84 -20.01 36.93 -16.44
CA LYS A 84 -19.67 38.22 -15.86
C LYS A 84 -18.33 38.10 -15.13
N ILE A 85 -17.59 39.23 -15.15
CA ILE A 85 -16.38 39.39 -14.33
C ILE A 85 -16.67 40.56 -13.38
N GLU A 86 -16.72 40.24 -12.07
CA GLU A 86 -17.00 41.20 -11.01
C GLU A 86 -15.89 41.15 -9.98
N GLY A 87 -14.99 42.16 -9.99
CA GLY A 87 -13.72 42.08 -9.26
C GLY A 87 -12.91 40.88 -9.72
N ASN A 88 -12.52 40.05 -8.80
CA ASN A 88 -11.74 38.83 -9.06
C ASN A 88 -12.61 37.55 -9.19
N VAL A 89 -13.92 37.70 -9.47
CA VAL A 89 -14.85 36.60 -9.66
C VAL A 89 -15.28 36.50 -11.11
N VAL A 90 -15.06 35.39 -11.75
CA VAL A 90 -15.60 35.03 -13.06
C VAL A 90 -16.80 34.12 -12.85
N ARG A 91 -18.01 34.60 -13.17
CA ARG A 91 -19.23 33.80 -13.02
C ARG A 91 -19.84 33.51 -14.38
N PHE A 92 -20.00 32.22 -14.69
CA PHE A 92 -20.82 31.76 -15.80
C PHE A 92 -22.26 31.58 -15.32
N THR A 93 -23.21 32.04 -16.15
CA THR A 93 -24.63 32.07 -15.84
C THR A 93 -25.43 31.28 -16.85
N SER A 94 -26.73 31.10 -16.62
CA SER A 94 -27.64 30.26 -17.40
C SER A 94 -27.42 30.33 -18.92
N VAL A 95 -27.22 29.21 -19.55
CA VAL A 95 -27.08 29.04 -21.00
C VAL A 95 -28.41 28.51 -21.59
N ASN A 96 -28.68 28.85 -22.86
CA ASN A 96 -29.89 28.43 -23.56
C ASN A 96 -29.64 27.33 -24.60
N ALA A 97 -28.41 26.85 -24.67
CA ALA A 97 -27.96 25.74 -25.52
C ALA A 97 -26.67 25.17 -24.95
N GLU A 98 -26.29 23.96 -25.39
CA GLU A 98 -24.95 23.42 -25.12
C GLU A 98 -23.89 24.46 -25.46
N SER A 99 -23.02 24.78 -24.52
CA SER A 99 -22.13 25.94 -24.63
C SER A 99 -20.69 25.55 -24.25
N VAL A 100 -19.76 26.03 -25.06
CA VAL A 100 -18.33 25.90 -24.84
C VAL A 100 -17.72 27.29 -24.66
N TYR A 101 -17.07 27.52 -23.54
CA TYR A 101 -16.32 28.73 -23.25
C TYR A 101 -14.85 28.39 -23.06
N SER A 102 -13.97 29.32 -23.45
CA SER A 102 -12.57 29.23 -23.11
C SER A 102 -12.14 30.34 -22.17
N ILE A 103 -11.19 30.05 -21.31
CA ILE A 103 -10.54 31.02 -20.42
C ILE A 103 -9.02 30.87 -20.52
N SER A 104 -8.32 32.03 -20.54
CA SER A 104 -6.85 32.08 -20.54
C SER A 104 -6.38 33.28 -19.70
N GLY A 105 -5.09 33.28 -19.31
CA GLY A 105 -4.47 34.33 -18.50
C GLY A 105 -4.36 33.99 -17.03
N LYS A 106 -4.36 35.02 -16.15
CA LYS A 106 -4.12 34.85 -14.72
C LYS A 106 -5.28 35.44 -13.89
N LEU A 107 -5.68 34.66 -12.86
CA LEU A 107 -6.77 35.06 -11.94
C LEU A 107 -6.35 34.80 -10.48
N SER A 108 -6.25 35.90 -9.69
CA SER A 108 -6.24 35.80 -8.23
C SER A 108 -7.66 35.93 -7.71
N GLY A 109 -8.38 34.82 -7.59
CA GLY A 109 -9.81 34.85 -7.27
C GLY A 109 -10.50 33.51 -7.50
N ASN A 110 -11.76 33.55 -7.96
CA ASN A 110 -12.51 32.32 -8.17
C ASN A 110 -13.41 32.33 -9.41
N ILE A 111 -13.70 31.11 -9.89
CA ILE A 111 -14.67 30.87 -10.97
C ILE A 111 -15.90 30.18 -10.38
N ILE A 112 -17.08 30.68 -10.75
CA ILE A 112 -18.36 30.07 -10.39
C ILE A 112 -19.10 29.69 -11.68
N ILE A 113 -19.46 28.40 -11.79
CA ILE A 113 -20.25 27.88 -12.90
C ILE A 113 -21.64 27.56 -12.39
N ASP A 114 -22.64 28.35 -12.86
CA ASP A 114 -24.03 28.30 -12.43
C ASP A 114 -24.93 28.45 -13.68
N THR A 115 -24.86 27.43 -14.56
CA THR A 115 -25.36 27.48 -15.93
C THR A 115 -26.79 26.98 -16.10
N GLY A 116 -27.40 26.47 -15.01
CA GLY A 116 -28.74 25.87 -15.00
C GLY A 116 -28.72 24.46 -15.55
N ASP A 117 -29.71 23.64 -15.20
CA ASP A 117 -29.74 22.19 -15.37
C ASP A 117 -30.25 21.71 -16.74
N ALA A 118 -30.34 22.57 -17.72
CA ALA A 118 -30.97 22.25 -19.00
C ALA A 118 -29.98 21.91 -20.14
N HIS A 119 -28.74 22.30 -20.01
CA HIS A 119 -27.75 22.20 -21.07
C HIS A 119 -26.37 21.91 -20.56
N LYS A 120 -25.58 21.20 -21.37
CA LYS A 120 -24.15 20.92 -21.12
C LYS A 120 -23.32 22.21 -21.22
N PHE A 121 -22.29 22.26 -20.39
CA PHE A 121 -21.35 23.36 -20.35
C PHE A 121 -19.92 22.92 -20.25
N ASP A 122 -19.10 23.32 -21.21
CA ASP A 122 -17.67 23.05 -21.24
C ASP A 122 -16.87 24.32 -20.97
N LEU A 123 -15.89 24.25 -20.07
CA LEU A 123 -14.90 25.30 -19.84
C LEU A 123 -13.52 24.84 -20.30
N GLU A 124 -13.06 25.32 -21.45
CA GLU A 124 -11.72 25.06 -21.96
C GLU A 124 -10.68 25.99 -21.29
N LEU A 125 -9.72 25.40 -20.59
CA LEU A 125 -8.56 26.10 -20.04
C LEU A 125 -7.46 26.19 -21.10
N GLN A 126 -7.01 27.39 -21.41
CA GLN A 126 -6.04 27.67 -22.51
C GLN A 126 -4.81 28.44 -21.98
N GLY A 127 -3.90 27.78 -21.29
CA GLY A 127 -2.76 28.41 -20.63
C GLY A 127 -3.24 29.31 -19.49
N PHE A 128 -4.10 28.76 -18.65
CA PHE A 128 -4.76 29.47 -17.56
C PHE A 128 -4.09 29.13 -16.22
N SER A 129 -3.84 30.15 -15.42
CA SER A 129 -3.34 30.01 -14.05
C SER A 129 -4.23 30.77 -13.07
N MET A 130 -4.58 30.13 -11.94
CA MET A 130 -5.32 30.83 -10.90
C MET A 130 -4.83 30.47 -9.50
N VAL A 131 -5.01 31.41 -8.59
CA VAL A 131 -4.70 31.27 -7.16
C VAL A 131 -5.90 31.78 -6.36
N SER A 132 -6.36 31.05 -5.37
CA SER A 132 -7.42 31.50 -4.48
C SER A 132 -7.09 31.24 -3.01
N SER A 133 -7.17 32.30 -2.19
CA SER A 133 -6.95 32.28 -0.74
C SER A 133 -8.23 32.45 0.10
N VAL A 134 -9.38 32.71 -0.54
CA VAL A 134 -10.61 33.09 0.16
C VAL A 134 -11.77 32.11 -0.09
N SER A 135 -11.86 31.58 -1.31
CA SER A 135 -12.92 30.66 -1.71
C SER A 135 -12.36 29.56 -2.62
N ASN A 136 -13.13 28.53 -2.91
CA ASN A 136 -12.73 27.53 -3.90
C ASN A 136 -12.26 28.23 -5.18
N PRO A 137 -11.10 27.87 -5.73
CA PRO A 137 -10.72 28.32 -7.06
C PRO A 137 -11.84 28.11 -8.08
N ILE A 138 -12.39 26.92 -8.20
CA ILE A 138 -13.52 26.64 -9.10
C ILE A 138 -14.67 26.00 -8.33
N THR A 139 -15.87 26.58 -8.46
CA THR A 139 -17.12 26.02 -7.91
C THR A 139 -18.12 25.80 -9.02
N VAL A 140 -18.64 24.59 -9.15
CA VAL A 140 -19.74 24.23 -10.06
C VAL A 140 -21.00 24.04 -9.24
N LEU A 141 -21.99 24.91 -9.45
CA LEU A 141 -23.25 24.91 -8.71
C LEU A 141 -24.39 24.21 -9.47
N SER A 142 -24.46 24.41 -10.80
CA SER A 142 -25.50 23.85 -11.66
C SER A 142 -25.01 23.65 -13.10
N GLY A 143 -25.60 22.70 -13.80
CA GLY A 143 -25.38 22.31 -15.19
C GLY A 143 -26.06 20.97 -15.43
N ASP A 144 -26.43 20.62 -16.67
CA ASP A 144 -26.84 19.23 -17.01
C ASP A 144 -25.65 18.28 -16.94
N GLU A 145 -24.52 18.72 -17.51
CA GLU A 145 -23.20 18.10 -17.42
C GLU A 145 -22.16 19.21 -17.54
N VAL A 146 -21.20 19.27 -16.63
CA VAL A 146 -20.11 20.28 -16.68
C VAL A 146 -18.78 19.58 -16.87
N SER A 147 -18.05 20.02 -17.92
CA SER A 147 -16.70 19.56 -18.22
C SER A 147 -15.70 20.70 -18.11
N ILE A 148 -14.60 20.48 -17.38
CA ILE A 148 -13.44 21.38 -17.33
C ILE A 148 -12.34 20.73 -18.15
N GLN A 149 -11.94 21.37 -19.24
CA GLN A 149 -11.10 20.76 -20.26
C GLN A 149 -9.76 21.47 -20.38
N ALA A 150 -8.64 20.75 -20.16
CA ALA A 150 -7.31 21.23 -20.49
C ALA A 150 -7.12 21.17 -22.01
N LYS A 151 -6.97 22.32 -22.66
CA LYS A 151 -6.80 22.40 -24.11
C LYS A 151 -5.49 21.75 -24.53
N LYS A 152 -5.50 21.08 -25.68
CA LYS A 152 -4.31 20.45 -26.27
C LYS A 152 -3.13 21.43 -26.32
N ASP A 153 -1.96 20.96 -25.96
CA ASP A 153 -0.69 21.70 -25.98
C ASP A 153 -0.68 22.95 -25.08
N THR A 154 -1.49 22.93 -23.99
CA THR A 154 -1.48 23.96 -22.93
C THR A 154 -1.23 23.34 -21.56
N ASP A 155 -0.55 24.09 -20.70
CA ASP A 155 -0.40 23.81 -19.28
C ASP A 155 -1.27 24.77 -18.48
N ASN A 156 -2.07 24.24 -17.56
CA ASN A 156 -3.02 24.98 -16.77
C ASN A 156 -2.80 24.68 -15.28
N PHE A 157 -2.97 25.70 -14.42
CA PHE A 157 -2.62 25.61 -13.01
C PHE A 157 -3.73 26.18 -12.12
N ILE A 158 -4.10 25.45 -11.09
CA ILE A 158 -5.12 25.87 -10.11
C ILE A 158 -4.54 25.67 -8.71
N TYR A 159 -4.44 26.76 -7.96
CA TYR A 159 -3.91 26.80 -6.60
C TYR A 159 -4.98 27.20 -5.60
N ASP A 160 -5.24 26.33 -4.64
CA ASP A 160 -6.06 26.57 -3.47
C ASP A 160 -5.15 26.73 -2.24
N ILE A 161 -4.92 27.97 -1.87
CA ILE A 161 -4.12 28.33 -0.69
C ILE A 161 -5.00 28.78 0.49
N ARG A 162 -6.27 28.40 0.50
CA ARG A 162 -7.17 28.66 1.64
C ARG A 162 -6.69 27.91 2.88
N PRO A 163 -6.96 28.47 4.08
CA PRO A 163 -6.75 27.73 5.32
C PRO A 163 -7.62 26.45 5.35
N ALA A 164 -7.26 25.51 6.22
CA ALA A 164 -8.05 24.30 6.45
C ALA A 164 -9.48 24.65 6.84
N ILE A 165 -10.45 23.93 6.29
CA ILE A 165 -11.87 24.08 6.60
C ILE A 165 -12.11 23.45 7.98
N SER A 166 -12.82 24.16 8.87
CA SER A 166 -13.20 23.62 10.17
C SER A 166 -14.33 22.60 10.04
N GLU A 167 -14.36 21.57 10.88
CA GLU A 167 -15.43 20.57 10.91
C GLU A 167 -16.83 21.15 11.17
N ASP A 168 -16.89 22.32 11.80
CA ASP A 168 -18.14 23.04 12.12
C ASP A 168 -18.65 23.88 10.93
N ASP A 169 -17.90 24.01 9.84
CA ASP A 169 -18.29 24.80 8.70
C ASP A 169 -19.19 24.01 7.74
N THR A 170 -20.49 24.11 7.95
CA THR A 170 -21.52 23.43 7.13
C THR A 170 -21.63 23.98 5.70
N VAL A 171 -20.98 25.08 5.38
CA VAL A 171 -20.92 25.69 4.03
C VAL A 171 -19.67 25.28 3.29
N SER A 172 -18.84 24.45 3.89
CA SER A 172 -17.51 24.13 3.41
C SER A 172 -17.53 23.40 2.06
N LEU A 173 -17.06 24.08 1.09
CA LEU A 173 -16.79 23.59 -0.24
C LEU A 173 -15.39 22.99 -0.22
N SER A 174 -15.28 21.68 -0.08
CA SER A 174 -14.05 21.00 0.29
C SER A 174 -13.19 20.60 -0.91
N GLY A 175 -12.79 21.48 -1.78
CA GLY A 175 -11.90 21.14 -2.88
C GLY A 175 -11.40 22.36 -3.64
N ALA A 176 -10.22 22.30 -4.25
CA ALA A 176 -9.77 23.34 -5.16
C ALA A 176 -10.73 23.45 -6.35
N ILE A 177 -11.16 22.32 -6.88
CA ILE A 177 -12.31 22.24 -7.80
C ILE A 177 -13.43 21.53 -7.05
N HIS A 178 -14.53 22.22 -6.82
CA HIS A 178 -15.70 21.66 -6.14
C HIS A 178 -16.94 21.67 -7.02
N SER A 179 -17.67 20.55 -7.06
CA SER A 179 -18.92 20.44 -7.81
C SER A 179 -20.06 19.88 -6.96
N GLU A 180 -21.24 20.54 -7.08
CA GLU A 180 -22.50 20.05 -6.51
C GLU A 180 -23.18 18.98 -7.40
N ILE A 181 -22.71 18.84 -8.64
CA ILE A 181 -23.27 17.97 -9.68
C ILE A 181 -22.19 17.08 -10.28
N ASP A 182 -22.55 16.24 -11.25
CA ASP A 182 -21.61 15.45 -12.01
C ASP A 182 -20.55 16.34 -12.65
N LEU A 183 -19.26 15.92 -12.57
CA LEU A 183 -18.13 16.72 -13.04
C LEU A 183 -17.21 15.86 -13.91
N GLU A 184 -16.91 16.35 -15.10
CA GLU A 184 -15.85 15.80 -15.94
C GLU A 184 -14.62 16.72 -15.94
N ILE A 185 -13.45 16.14 -15.74
CA ILE A 185 -12.13 16.76 -15.95
C ILE A 185 -11.50 16.10 -17.15
N ALA A 186 -11.37 16.81 -18.26
CA ALA A 186 -11.00 16.20 -19.52
C ALA A 186 -10.00 17.02 -20.34
N GLY A 187 -9.69 16.55 -21.54
CA GLY A 187 -8.90 17.30 -22.52
C GLY A 187 -7.70 16.54 -23.04
N LYS A 188 -6.77 17.28 -23.68
CA LYS A 188 -5.52 16.73 -24.23
C LYS A 188 -4.30 17.59 -23.87
N GLY A 189 -4.47 18.51 -22.93
CA GLY A 189 -3.43 19.33 -22.32
C GLY A 189 -3.05 18.80 -20.95
N SER A 190 -2.40 19.67 -20.17
CA SER A 190 -2.03 19.39 -18.79
C SER A 190 -2.83 20.28 -17.83
N LEU A 191 -3.26 19.70 -16.72
CA LEU A 191 -3.86 20.42 -15.61
C LEU A 191 -3.13 20.04 -14.33
N SER A 192 -2.67 21.05 -13.60
CA SER A 192 -2.10 20.88 -12.25
C SER A 192 -3.03 21.54 -11.24
N VAL A 193 -3.44 20.80 -10.23
CA VAL A 193 -4.29 21.27 -9.13
C VAL A 193 -3.54 21.08 -7.84
N VAL A 194 -3.36 22.16 -7.09
CA VAL A 194 -2.71 22.17 -5.78
C VAL A 194 -3.66 22.70 -4.74
N SER A 195 -3.80 21.98 -3.62
CA SER A 195 -4.61 22.41 -2.49
C SER A 195 -3.85 22.24 -1.18
N SER A 196 -3.41 23.34 -0.59
CA SER A 196 -2.56 23.31 0.61
C SER A 196 -3.23 22.70 1.84
N ASN A 197 -4.56 22.83 1.94
CA ASN A 197 -5.27 22.45 3.17
C ASN A 197 -6.57 21.64 2.95
N ASN A 198 -6.97 21.35 1.70
CA ASN A 198 -8.25 20.74 1.38
C ASN A 198 -8.09 19.61 0.35
N ASN A 199 -9.21 19.06 -0.15
CA ASN A 199 -9.18 18.13 -1.27
C ASN A 199 -8.69 18.81 -2.57
N GLY A 200 -8.15 18.03 -3.48
CA GLY A 200 -7.83 18.51 -4.82
C GLY A 200 -9.09 18.75 -5.64
N ILE A 201 -9.74 17.70 -6.11
CA ILE A 201 -10.96 17.74 -6.92
C ILE A 201 -12.07 16.97 -6.22
N HIS A 202 -13.19 17.64 -5.92
CA HIS A 202 -14.32 17.02 -5.25
C HIS A 202 -15.63 17.25 -5.99
N SER A 203 -16.29 16.18 -6.39
CA SER A 203 -17.69 16.16 -6.83
C SER A 203 -18.59 15.55 -5.78
N LYS A 204 -19.73 16.20 -5.46
CA LYS A 204 -20.79 15.61 -4.62
C LYS A 204 -21.57 14.49 -5.34
N LYS A 205 -21.25 14.26 -6.61
CA LYS A 205 -21.84 13.24 -7.48
C LYS A 205 -20.75 12.41 -8.13
N ASP A 206 -20.90 12.10 -9.40
CA ASP A 206 -19.91 11.42 -10.19
C ASP A 206 -18.74 12.34 -10.55
N LEU A 207 -17.51 11.83 -10.47
CA LEU A 207 -16.30 12.48 -10.93
C LEU A 207 -15.66 11.62 -12.03
N GLN A 208 -15.58 12.16 -13.25
CA GLN A 208 -14.90 11.53 -14.36
C GLN A 208 -13.62 12.27 -14.72
N VAL A 209 -12.53 11.54 -14.92
CA VAL A 209 -11.23 12.09 -15.37
C VAL A 209 -10.83 11.40 -16.66
N LYS A 210 -10.65 12.18 -17.76
CA LYS A 210 -10.61 11.61 -19.09
C LYS A 210 -9.60 12.25 -20.04
N ASN A 211 -8.74 11.42 -20.61
CA ASN A 211 -7.88 11.77 -21.74
C ASN A 211 -6.87 12.93 -21.55
N LEU A 212 -6.52 13.34 -20.32
CA LEU A 212 -5.59 14.45 -20.06
C LEU A 212 -4.38 14.02 -19.25
N ASN A 213 -3.39 14.92 -19.14
CA ASN A 213 -2.34 14.82 -18.13
C ASN A 213 -2.80 15.61 -16.89
N LEU A 214 -3.09 14.91 -15.81
CA LEU A 214 -3.54 15.50 -14.55
C LEU A 214 -2.49 15.29 -13.45
N THR A 215 -2.12 16.39 -12.79
CA THR A 215 -1.38 16.32 -11.53
C THR A 215 -2.22 16.95 -10.43
N VAL A 216 -2.49 16.22 -9.37
CA VAL A 216 -3.16 16.76 -8.19
C VAL A 216 -2.25 16.55 -7.00
N SER A 217 -2.01 17.62 -6.24
CA SER A 217 -1.25 17.58 -5.00
C SER A 217 -2.06 18.31 -3.93
N CYS A 218 -2.41 17.61 -2.86
CA CYS A 218 -3.32 18.18 -1.86
C CYS A 218 -3.10 17.56 -0.47
N LYS A 219 -3.72 18.19 0.52
CA LYS A 219 -3.62 17.72 1.90
C LYS A 219 -4.58 16.57 2.21
N ASP A 220 -5.83 16.68 1.76
CA ASP A 220 -6.87 15.66 1.95
C ASP A 220 -6.97 14.74 0.71
N ASN A 221 -8.13 14.43 0.16
CA ASN A 221 -8.23 13.50 -0.96
C ASN A 221 -7.90 14.16 -2.29
N ALA A 222 -7.06 13.55 -3.12
CA ALA A 222 -6.73 14.12 -4.43
C ALA A 222 -7.94 14.11 -5.37
N LEU A 223 -8.64 12.98 -5.46
CA LEU A 223 -9.87 12.84 -6.22
C LEU A 223 -10.98 12.29 -5.31
N LYS A 224 -12.07 13.03 -5.17
CA LYS A 224 -13.24 12.60 -4.40
C LYS A 224 -14.51 12.74 -5.24
N GLY A 225 -15.17 11.63 -5.48
CA GLY A 225 -16.50 11.57 -6.07
C GLY A 225 -17.45 10.87 -5.12
N ASN A 226 -18.46 11.56 -4.59
CA ASN A 226 -19.31 10.92 -3.60
C ASN A 226 -20.07 9.73 -4.19
N ASP A 227 -20.54 9.83 -5.43
CA ASP A 227 -21.29 8.79 -6.12
C ASP A 227 -20.36 7.79 -6.87
N SER A 228 -19.35 8.29 -7.60
CA SER A 228 -18.33 7.46 -8.26
C SER A 228 -17.07 8.27 -8.61
N VAL A 229 -15.96 7.56 -8.86
CA VAL A 229 -14.77 8.09 -9.54
C VAL A 229 -14.42 7.18 -10.71
N GLU A 230 -14.45 7.72 -11.93
CA GLU A 230 -14.06 7.01 -13.14
C GLU A 230 -12.84 7.69 -13.80
N LEU A 231 -11.80 6.88 -14.04
CA LEU A 231 -10.57 7.35 -14.70
C LEU A 231 -10.42 6.62 -16.04
N GLU A 232 -10.58 7.35 -17.15
CA GLU A 232 -10.57 6.79 -18.50
C GLU A 232 -9.41 7.36 -19.33
N ALA A 233 -8.49 6.49 -19.73
CA ALA A 233 -7.41 6.81 -20.66
C ALA A 233 -6.61 8.08 -20.29
N ALA A 234 -6.57 8.44 -19.02
CA ALA A 234 -5.85 9.60 -18.50
C ALA A 234 -4.43 9.22 -18.05
N LYS A 235 -3.58 10.22 -17.91
CA LYS A 235 -2.30 10.09 -17.24
C LYS A 235 -2.33 10.96 -15.99
N CYS A 236 -2.35 10.31 -14.82
CA CYS A 236 -2.49 11.03 -13.57
C CYS A 236 -1.28 10.81 -12.65
N THR A 237 -0.87 11.87 -11.96
CA THR A 237 -0.04 11.80 -10.77
C THR A 237 -0.83 12.43 -9.63
N LEU A 238 -1.21 11.62 -8.65
CA LEU A 238 -2.12 11.99 -7.57
C LEU A 238 -1.39 11.88 -6.24
N ILE A 239 -1.40 12.94 -5.45
CA ILE A 239 -0.70 13.05 -4.17
C ILE A 239 -1.66 13.55 -3.10
N SER A 240 -1.84 12.77 -2.04
CA SER A 240 -2.53 13.16 -0.82
C SER A 240 -1.55 13.07 0.36
N THR A 241 -1.43 14.16 1.13
CA THR A 241 -0.43 14.21 2.21
C THR A 241 -0.99 13.86 3.59
N VAL A 242 -2.32 13.75 3.73
CA VAL A 242 -2.98 13.41 5.00
C VAL A 242 -4.12 12.41 4.80
N GLY A 243 -4.87 12.49 3.70
CA GLY A 243 -6.05 11.67 3.43
C GLY A 243 -5.79 10.50 2.49
N ASP A 244 -6.89 9.88 2.04
CA ASP A 244 -6.88 8.90 0.96
C ASP A 244 -6.62 9.62 -0.37
N CYS A 245 -6.05 8.91 -1.34
CA CYS A 245 -5.79 9.58 -2.59
C CYS A 245 -7.05 9.64 -3.48
N ILE A 246 -7.73 8.50 -3.67
CA ILE A 246 -8.98 8.40 -4.46
C ILE A 246 -10.07 7.87 -3.57
N LYS A 247 -11.18 8.62 -3.42
CA LYS A 247 -12.25 8.28 -2.48
C LYS A 247 -13.65 8.40 -3.05
N THR A 248 -14.50 7.42 -2.73
CA THR A 248 -15.97 7.50 -2.84
C THR A 248 -16.61 7.38 -1.47
N THR A 249 -17.87 7.87 -1.31
CA THR A 249 -18.48 7.92 0.03
C THR A 249 -19.88 7.37 0.11
N ARG A 250 -20.52 7.04 -1.00
CA ARG A 250 -21.91 6.54 -1.04
C ARG A 250 -21.97 5.14 -1.62
N SER A 251 -22.84 4.32 -1.09
CA SER A 251 -23.08 2.95 -1.55
C SER A 251 -24.57 2.65 -1.82
N ASP A 252 -25.39 3.71 -1.93
CA ASP A 252 -26.81 3.60 -2.29
C ASP A 252 -27.01 3.38 -3.81
N ILE A 253 -28.25 3.13 -4.18
CA ILE A 253 -28.66 3.07 -5.59
C ILE A 253 -29.27 4.42 -5.97
N SER A 254 -28.79 5.00 -7.06
CA SER A 254 -29.32 6.26 -7.58
C SER A 254 -30.79 6.13 -7.99
N SER A 255 -31.50 7.25 -8.14
CA SER A 255 -32.88 7.27 -8.64
C SER A 255 -33.02 6.69 -10.06
N LYS A 256 -31.92 6.62 -10.81
CA LYS A 256 -31.85 6.01 -12.15
C LYS A 256 -31.56 4.50 -12.09
N GLY A 257 -31.34 3.92 -10.90
CA GLY A 257 -31.02 2.50 -10.70
C GLY A 257 -29.54 2.17 -10.80
N ASN A 258 -28.62 3.14 -10.85
CA ASN A 258 -27.19 2.89 -10.89
C ASN A 258 -26.64 2.74 -9.47
N GLN A 259 -25.78 1.76 -9.28
CA GLN A 259 -25.04 1.57 -8.04
C GLN A 259 -23.97 2.67 -7.91
N ARG A 260 -23.88 3.27 -6.73
CA ARG A 260 -22.87 4.27 -6.38
C ARG A 260 -21.72 3.66 -5.58
N GLY A 261 -20.63 4.40 -5.45
CA GLY A 261 -19.49 4.10 -4.60
C GLY A 261 -18.35 3.37 -5.32
N THR A 262 -18.41 3.21 -6.63
CA THR A 262 -17.37 2.51 -7.40
C THR A 262 -16.24 3.44 -7.81
N VAL A 263 -15.00 2.94 -7.71
CA VAL A 263 -13.82 3.53 -8.35
C VAL A 263 -13.43 2.65 -9.53
N SER A 264 -13.36 3.23 -10.74
CA SER A 264 -13.06 2.49 -11.97
C SER A 264 -11.85 3.07 -12.70
N PHE A 265 -10.96 2.18 -13.14
CA PHE A 265 -9.82 2.50 -14.01
C PHE A 265 -10.03 1.82 -15.37
N ILE A 266 -10.18 2.62 -16.41
CA ILE A 266 -10.46 2.16 -17.78
C ILE A 266 -9.32 2.60 -18.70
N GLY A 267 -8.24 1.82 -18.75
CA GLY A 267 -7.00 2.19 -19.44
C GLY A 267 -6.29 3.37 -18.75
N GLY A 268 -5.26 3.90 -19.39
CA GLY A 268 -4.48 5.03 -18.83
C GLY A 268 -3.32 4.61 -17.93
N SER A 269 -2.70 5.61 -17.28
CA SER A 269 -1.53 5.41 -16.40
C SER A 269 -1.66 6.31 -15.18
N TYR A 270 -1.56 5.73 -14.00
CA TYR A 270 -1.85 6.37 -12.73
C TYR A 270 -0.75 6.11 -11.72
N GLU A 271 -0.20 7.19 -11.17
CA GLU A 271 0.73 7.16 -10.04
C GLU A 271 0.01 7.77 -8.83
N VAL A 272 -0.14 6.98 -7.78
CA VAL A 272 -0.95 7.31 -6.60
C VAL A 272 -0.06 7.30 -5.37
N TYR A 273 0.02 8.42 -4.67
CA TYR A 273 0.79 8.60 -3.44
C TYR A 273 -0.16 9.08 -2.35
N ALA A 274 -0.38 8.28 -1.32
CA ALA A 274 -1.36 8.56 -0.27
C ALA A 274 -0.75 8.42 1.13
N ALA A 275 -1.11 9.32 2.02
CA ALA A 275 -0.78 9.20 3.44
C ALA A 275 -1.68 8.17 4.15
N CYS A 276 -2.91 7.98 3.67
CA CYS A 276 -3.83 6.94 4.10
C CYS A 276 -4.00 5.90 2.99
N ASP A 277 -5.23 5.48 2.67
CA ASP A 277 -5.47 4.50 1.63
C ASP A 277 -5.19 5.09 0.23
N GLY A 278 -4.55 4.31 -0.63
CA GLY A 278 -4.36 4.72 -2.02
C GLY A 278 -5.70 4.91 -2.74
N ILE A 279 -6.59 3.93 -2.59
CA ILE A 279 -7.96 3.91 -3.09
C ILE A 279 -8.89 3.45 -1.96
N ASP A 280 -9.89 4.25 -1.59
CA ASP A 280 -10.95 3.91 -0.64
C ASP A 280 -12.33 3.99 -1.32
N ALA A 281 -12.84 2.85 -1.78
CA ALA A 281 -14.12 2.76 -2.46
C ALA A 281 -15.25 2.35 -1.50
N ALA A 282 -16.31 3.14 -1.45
CA ALA A 282 -17.48 2.85 -0.63
C ALA A 282 -18.31 1.64 -1.13
N TYR A 283 -18.02 1.17 -2.36
CA TYR A 283 -18.68 -0.02 -2.93
C TYR A 283 -17.67 -0.94 -3.59
N ASP A 284 -17.36 -0.79 -4.87
CA ASP A 284 -16.47 -1.68 -5.62
C ASP A 284 -15.25 -0.93 -6.20
N VAL A 285 -14.18 -1.68 -6.46
CA VAL A 285 -13.06 -1.24 -7.31
C VAL A 285 -13.01 -2.10 -8.56
N LEU A 286 -12.85 -1.44 -9.72
CA LEU A 286 -12.71 -2.08 -11.02
C LEU A 286 -11.43 -1.61 -11.73
N VAL A 287 -10.60 -2.54 -12.16
CA VAL A 287 -9.43 -2.27 -13.01
C VAL A 287 -9.57 -3.02 -14.32
N ASP A 288 -9.61 -2.29 -15.44
CA ASP A 288 -9.83 -2.86 -16.77
C ASP A 288 -9.09 -2.11 -17.87
N SER A 289 -9.22 -2.61 -19.10
CA SER A 289 -8.73 -2.00 -20.34
C SER A 289 -7.22 -1.69 -20.35
N ASN A 290 -6.44 -2.56 -19.69
CA ASN A 290 -4.99 -2.46 -19.56
C ASN A 290 -4.52 -1.16 -18.85
N ALA A 291 -5.23 -0.70 -17.85
CA ALA A 291 -4.79 0.36 -16.98
C ALA A 291 -3.44 0.01 -16.32
N THR A 292 -2.57 1.00 -16.17
CA THR A 292 -1.32 0.86 -15.43
C THR A 292 -1.40 1.72 -14.19
N ILE A 293 -1.31 1.11 -13.02
CA ILE A 293 -1.51 1.77 -11.73
C ILE A 293 -0.33 1.46 -10.82
N SER A 294 0.30 2.50 -10.29
CA SER A 294 1.32 2.36 -9.24
C SER A 294 0.82 3.07 -7.99
N ILE A 295 0.74 2.36 -6.87
CA ILE A 295 0.21 2.88 -5.61
C ILE A 295 1.29 2.79 -4.54
N TYR A 296 1.48 3.92 -3.84
CA TYR A 296 2.39 4.04 -2.72
C TYR A 296 1.64 4.66 -1.55
N THR A 297 1.43 3.91 -0.46
CA THR A 297 0.82 4.47 0.75
C THR A 297 1.89 4.80 1.78
N ASP A 298 1.56 5.74 2.66
CA ASP A 298 2.51 6.20 3.66
C ASP A 298 2.85 5.07 4.64
N LYS A 299 4.08 4.64 4.54
CA LYS A 299 4.69 3.67 5.44
C LYS A 299 4.99 4.23 6.82
N TYR A 300 4.75 5.53 7.06
CA TYR A 300 5.14 6.24 8.27
C TYR A 300 3.98 6.79 9.08
N SER A 301 2.73 6.64 8.64
CA SER A 301 1.59 7.21 9.33
C SER A 301 1.51 6.82 10.81
N ASN A 302 2.05 5.66 11.18
CA ASN A 302 2.09 5.19 12.57
C ASN A 302 3.50 5.10 13.17
N TYR A 303 4.54 5.35 12.39
CA TYR A 303 5.94 5.30 12.81
C TYR A 303 6.60 6.66 12.91
N SER A 304 5.96 7.69 12.43
CA SER A 304 6.49 9.05 12.52
C SER A 304 6.71 9.52 13.96
N GLU A 305 5.98 8.97 14.91
CA GLU A 305 6.22 9.20 16.32
C GLU A 305 7.36 8.34 16.87
N GLU A 306 7.64 7.20 16.26
CA GLU A 306 8.59 6.21 16.76
C GLU A 306 9.99 6.38 16.20
N VAL A 307 10.11 6.69 14.91
CA VAL A 307 11.40 6.87 14.25
C VAL A 307 11.35 8.09 13.35
N THR A 308 11.51 9.24 13.94
CA THR A 308 11.71 10.44 13.17
C THR A 308 13.01 10.34 12.41
N ARG A 309 12.98 10.21 11.09
CA ARG A 309 14.14 10.47 10.26
C ARG A 309 14.59 11.90 10.52
N VAL A 310 15.66 12.04 11.24
CA VAL A 310 16.28 13.36 11.45
C VAL A 310 17.07 13.78 10.20
N SER A 311 17.52 12.81 9.41
CA SER A 311 18.17 13.02 8.10
C SER A 311 18.37 11.70 7.37
N ASP A 312 18.56 11.72 6.04
CA ASP A 312 19.01 10.56 5.25
C ASP A 312 20.37 10.02 5.67
N ASP A 313 21.06 10.74 6.53
CA ASP A 313 22.42 10.44 7.02
C ASP A 313 22.44 9.73 8.38
N THR A 314 21.31 9.17 8.83
CA THR A 314 21.22 8.57 10.17
C THR A 314 20.75 7.12 10.10
N TYR A 315 21.41 6.25 10.87
CA TYR A 315 20.95 4.91 11.18
C TYR A 315 20.25 4.89 12.54
N TYR A 316 19.30 3.96 12.68
CA TYR A 316 18.57 3.74 13.93
C TYR A 316 18.81 2.32 14.44
N ILE A 317 19.00 2.19 15.76
CA ILE A 317 19.07 0.92 16.46
C ILE A 317 17.83 0.80 17.32
N ARG A 318 17.11 -0.28 17.16
CA ARG A 318 15.97 -0.65 18.00
C ARG A 318 16.37 -1.74 18.99
N PHE A 319 16.04 -1.56 20.24
CA PHE A 319 16.33 -2.53 21.29
C PHE A 319 15.25 -2.55 22.39
N ASN A 320 15.14 -3.66 23.09
CA ASN A 320 14.11 -3.82 24.14
C ASN A 320 14.66 -3.67 25.58
N TYR A 321 15.82 -3.06 25.76
CA TYR A 321 16.42 -2.82 27.08
C TYR A 321 16.76 -1.34 27.25
N SER A 322 16.28 -0.73 28.36
CA SER A 322 16.50 0.69 28.66
C SER A 322 17.83 1.01 29.35
N ASP A 323 18.44 0.00 30.00
CA ASP A 323 19.53 0.22 30.93
C ASP A 323 20.92 0.02 30.30
N TYR A 324 20.98 0.01 28.95
CA TYR A 324 22.20 -0.20 28.22
C TYR A 324 22.52 0.98 27.30
N LYS A 325 23.80 1.20 27.10
CA LYS A 325 24.35 2.09 26.07
C LYS A 325 24.74 1.28 24.85
N TYR A 326 24.69 1.92 23.71
CA TYR A 326 25.06 1.33 22.44
C TYR A 326 26.12 2.16 21.76
N SER A 327 27.07 1.49 21.15
CA SER A 327 28.10 2.12 20.34
C SER A 327 28.32 1.32 19.07
N VAL A 328 28.82 1.98 18.07
CA VAL A 328 29.11 1.42 16.75
C VAL A 328 30.57 1.69 16.44
N LYS A 329 31.29 0.66 16.03
CA LYS A 329 32.58 0.82 15.37
C LYS A 329 32.39 0.70 13.88
N TYR A 330 32.81 1.70 13.14
CA TYR A 330 32.95 1.66 11.69
C TYR A 330 34.38 1.30 11.33
N TYR A 331 34.56 0.44 10.36
CA TYR A 331 35.86 -0.04 9.91
C TYR A 331 36.04 0.26 8.42
N ASN A 332 37.21 0.81 8.06
CA ASN A 332 37.62 0.95 6.66
C ASN A 332 38.34 -0.33 6.15
N SER A 333 38.87 -0.28 4.93
CA SER A 333 39.60 -1.41 4.32
C SER A 333 40.91 -1.78 5.04
N ASP A 334 41.46 -0.90 5.82
CA ASP A 334 42.76 -1.05 6.50
C ASP A 334 42.56 -1.43 7.98
N ASP A 335 41.34 -1.74 8.39
CA ASP A 335 40.91 -2.03 9.77
C ASP A 335 41.08 -0.87 10.75
N ASP A 336 41.36 0.35 10.27
CA ASP A 336 41.19 1.55 11.08
C ASP A 336 39.72 1.73 11.39
N TYR A 337 39.42 2.21 12.57
CA TYR A 337 38.02 2.34 12.99
C TYR A 337 37.65 3.72 13.53
N LEU A 338 36.39 4.09 13.33
CA LEU A 338 35.73 5.20 13.98
C LEU A 338 34.76 4.66 15.03
N TRP A 339 34.87 5.11 16.26
CA TRP A 339 33.97 4.77 17.34
C TRP A 339 32.90 5.84 17.50
N VAL A 340 31.61 5.42 17.44
CA VAL A 340 30.46 6.33 17.52
C VAL A 340 29.51 5.83 18.62
N ASN A 341 29.10 6.70 19.52
CA ASN A 341 28.02 6.43 20.45
C ASN A 341 26.68 6.58 19.74
N ALA A 342 25.79 5.63 19.97
CA ALA A 342 24.40 5.79 19.59
C ALA A 342 23.68 6.61 20.66
N GLU A 343 22.98 7.65 20.24
CA GLU A 343 22.21 8.53 21.12
C GLU A 343 20.77 8.04 21.24
N TYR A 344 20.22 8.10 22.46
CA TYR A 344 18.81 7.78 22.67
C TYR A 344 17.94 8.72 21.84
N HIS A 345 17.05 8.17 21.06
CA HIS A 345 16.13 8.92 20.22
C HIS A 345 14.69 8.91 20.78
N SER A 346 14.11 7.74 21.00
CA SER A 346 12.71 7.60 21.41
C SER A 346 12.39 6.25 22.04
N THR A 347 11.21 6.13 22.62
CA THR A 347 10.66 4.87 23.13
C THR A 347 9.31 4.62 22.51
N ALA A 348 9.10 3.42 21.99
CA ALA A 348 7.82 2.94 21.51
C ALA A 348 7.30 1.82 22.41
N SER A 349 5.99 1.76 22.61
CA SER A 349 5.35 0.71 23.37
C SER A 349 4.85 -0.38 22.45
N GLY A 350 5.29 -1.61 22.67
CA GLY A 350 4.80 -2.77 21.92
C GLY A 350 4.10 -3.80 22.83
N GLY A 351 3.41 -4.75 22.23
CA GLY A 351 2.63 -5.78 22.95
C GLY A 351 3.42 -6.65 23.95
N ARG A 352 4.74 -6.63 23.91
CA ARG A 352 5.64 -7.38 24.81
C ARG A 352 6.57 -6.49 25.65
N GLY A 353 6.35 -5.16 25.68
CA GLY A 353 7.17 -4.19 26.41
C GLY A 353 7.56 -3.02 25.55
N ASN A 354 8.39 -2.15 26.09
CA ASN A 354 8.88 -0.98 25.38
C ASN A 354 10.08 -1.33 24.51
N TYR A 355 10.17 -0.69 23.36
CA TYR A 355 11.34 -0.68 22.51
C TYR A 355 12.02 0.68 22.59
N TYR A 356 13.34 0.68 22.64
CA TYR A 356 14.14 1.89 22.76
C TYR A 356 14.92 2.09 21.47
N TYR A 357 14.76 3.24 20.87
CA TYR A 357 15.45 3.61 19.64
C TYR A 357 16.64 4.49 19.95
N HIS A 358 17.76 4.17 19.35
CA HIS A 358 18.98 4.97 19.42
C HIS A 358 19.41 5.30 17.99
N SER A 359 19.93 6.49 17.78
CA SER A 359 20.39 6.96 16.48
C SER A 359 21.89 7.16 16.46
N PHE A 360 22.50 6.98 15.29
CA PHE A 360 23.89 7.27 15.03
C PHE A 360 24.09 7.64 13.55
N PRO A 361 25.07 8.52 13.21
CA PRO A 361 25.26 9.00 11.86
C PRO A 361 25.75 7.89 10.93
N LYS A 362 25.23 7.87 9.69
CA LYS A 362 25.79 7.08 8.58
C LYS A 362 27.18 7.62 8.24
N ASN A 363 28.08 6.73 7.89
CA ASN A 363 29.40 7.10 7.43
C ASN A 363 29.78 6.29 6.19
N GLY A 364 29.60 6.89 5.01
CA GLY A 364 29.83 6.26 3.72
C GLY A 364 31.31 6.01 3.36
N GLU A 365 32.25 6.45 4.20
CA GLU A 365 33.68 6.17 4.00
C GLU A 365 34.09 4.78 4.52
N TYR A 366 33.22 4.11 5.27
CA TYR A 366 33.48 2.82 5.89
C TYR A 366 32.69 1.69 5.21
N ALA A 367 33.33 0.53 5.11
CA ALA A 367 32.74 -0.61 4.40
C ALA A 367 31.97 -1.58 5.31
N LYS A 368 32.28 -1.61 6.59
CA LYS A 368 31.66 -2.49 7.58
C LYS A 368 31.56 -1.83 8.94
N MET A 369 30.66 -2.33 9.79
CA MET A 369 30.47 -1.86 11.15
C MET A 369 30.28 -3.04 12.13
N GLN A 370 30.35 -2.75 13.41
CA GLN A 370 30.08 -3.69 14.48
C GLN A 370 29.38 -2.97 15.63
N PHE A 371 28.34 -3.57 16.19
CA PHE A 371 27.63 -3.02 17.35
C PHE A 371 28.18 -3.54 18.65
N PHE A 372 28.17 -2.65 19.67
CA PHE A 372 28.53 -2.97 21.03
C PHE A 372 27.44 -2.50 21.99
N MET A 373 27.08 -3.37 22.93
CA MET A 373 26.17 -3.07 24.03
C MET A 373 26.91 -3.19 25.36
N TYR A 374 26.75 -2.24 26.23
CA TYR A 374 27.38 -2.22 27.55
C TYR A 374 26.47 -1.56 28.58
N SER A 375 26.72 -1.81 29.87
CA SER A 375 25.94 -1.22 30.97
C SER A 375 26.00 0.31 30.95
N SER A 376 24.93 0.97 31.41
CA SER A 376 24.81 2.42 31.40
C SER A 376 25.88 3.17 32.22
N ASP A 377 26.54 2.49 33.14
CA ASP A 377 27.60 3.02 33.99
C ASP A 377 29.02 2.91 33.39
N MET A 378 29.19 2.14 32.30
CA MET A 378 30.46 2.02 31.60
C MET A 378 30.74 3.23 30.72
N GLN A 379 32.02 3.51 30.52
CA GLN A 379 32.50 4.59 29.65
C GLN A 379 32.91 4.01 28.28
N GLN A 380 32.68 4.79 27.22
CA GLN A 380 33.14 4.44 25.87
C GLN A 380 34.68 4.25 25.86
N GLY A 381 35.17 3.28 25.12
CA GLY A 381 36.58 2.96 25.00
C GLY A 381 37.10 1.93 26.01
N GLN A 382 36.28 1.48 26.93
CA GLN A 382 36.62 0.37 27.83
C GLN A 382 36.35 -0.99 27.11
N GLU A 383 37.08 -1.24 26.03
CA GLU A 383 36.82 -2.33 25.07
C GLU A 383 36.85 -3.75 25.65
N LYS A 384 37.40 -3.93 26.83
CA LYS A 384 37.50 -5.21 27.53
C LYS A 384 36.28 -5.54 28.39
N GLU A 385 35.35 -4.62 28.50
CA GLU A 385 34.21 -4.68 29.42
C GLU A 385 32.86 -4.65 28.72
N TYR A 386 32.82 -5.03 27.42
CA TYR A 386 31.53 -5.17 26.72
C TYR A 386 30.70 -6.27 27.34
N ILE A 387 29.39 -6.03 27.39
CA ILE A 387 28.46 -7.09 27.71
C ILE A 387 28.30 -8.03 26.51
N VAL A 388 28.11 -7.46 25.32
CA VAL A 388 28.00 -8.20 24.06
C VAL A 388 28.39 -7.33 22.86
N CYS A 389 28.81 -7.98 21.78
CA CYS A 389 29.01 -7.34 20.47
C CYS A 389 28.40 -8.16 19.34
N SER A 390 28.14 -7.55 18.21
CA SER A 390 27.71 -8.22 17.00
C SER A 390 28.90 -8.78 16.21
N ASP A 391 28.60 -9.64 15.21
CA ASP A 391 29.53 -9.89 14.12
C ASP A 391 29.73 -8.62 13.28
N TYR A 392 30.69 -8.65 12.35
CA TYR A 392 30.85 -7.57 11.38
C TYR A 392 29.69 -7.53 10.41
N ILE A 393 29.20 -6.31 10.18
CA ILE A 393 28.05 -6.03 9.32
C ILE A 393 28.56 -5.23 8.11
N THR A 394 28.30 -5.71 6.92
CA THR A 394 28.54 -4.93 5.70
C THR A 394 27.52 -3.82 5.59
N LEU A 395 27.97 -2.59 5.37
CA LEU A 395 27.08 -1.44 5.20
C LEU A 395 26.29 -1.58 3.89
N SER A 396 25.02 -1.32 3.97
CA SER A 396 24.10 -1.31 2.85
C SER A 396 23.28 -0.04 2.85
N ASP A 397 23.22 0.64 1.71
CA ASP A 397 22.41 1.86 1.54
C ASP A 397 20.90 1.57 1.49
N ALA A 398 20.53 0.29 1.47
CA ALA A 398 19.14 -0.12 1.35
C ALA A 398 18.33 -0.03 2.65
N TYR A 399 18.99 0.02 3.80
CA TYR A 399 18.35 -0.08 5.10
C TYR A 399 18.78 1.02 6.05
N ASP A 400 17.82 1.58 6.78
CA ASP A 400 18.04 2.68 7.73
C ASP A 400 17.91 2.24 9.18
N THR A 401 17.23 1.16 9.46
CA THR A 401 16.96 0.65 10.80
C THR A 401 17.53 -0.73 11.00
N ILE A 402 18.16 -0.94 12.13
CA ILE A 402 18.74 -2.22 12.53
C ILE A 402 18.04 -2.66 13.80
N ALA A 403 17.37 -3.79 13.75
CA ALA A 403 16.84 -4.44 14.93
C ALA A 403 17.94 -5.30 15.56
N LEU A 404 18.20 -5.10 16.85
CA LEU A 404 19.18 -5.87 17.60
C LEU A 404 18.44 -6.73 18.64
N THR A 405 18.84 -8.02 18.73
CA THR A 405 18.36 -8.95 19.76
C THR A 405 19.54 -9.56 20.46
N ALA A 406 19.67 -9.36 21.76
CA ALA A 406 20.69 -10.04 22.56
C ALA A 406 20.17 -11.42 23.01
N ARG A 407 20.96 -12.45 22.72
CA ARG A 407 20.75 -13.80 23.27
C ARG A 407 22.05 -14.34 23.86
N GLY A 408 22.12 -14.37 25.16
CA GLY A 408 23.35 -14.74 25.86
C GLY A 408 24.46 -13.72 25.61
N SER A 409 25.59 -14.15 25.06
CA SER A 409 26.74 -13.29 24.77
C SER A 409 26.79 -12.77 23.32
N TYR A 410 25.73 -12.91 22.55
CA TYR A 410 25.70 -12.48 21.16
C TYR A 410 24.61 -11.47 20.92
N ILE A 411 24.90 -10.50 20.04
CA ILE A 411 23.91 -9.62 19.41
C ILE A 411 23.62 -10.16 18.02
N TYR A 412 22.38 -10.57 17.81
CA TYR A 412 21.83 -10.84 16.48
C TYR A 412 21.29 -9.53 15.92
N TYR A 413 21.54 -9.29 14.66
CA TYR A 413 21.02 -8.11 13.97
C TYR A 413 20.20 -8.54 12.76
N ASP A 414 19.23 -7.72 12.44
CA ASP A 414 18.51 -7.80 11.20
C ASP A 414 18.36 -6.39 10.62
N TRP A 415 18.71 -6.23 9.36
CA TRP A 415 18.46 -5.01 8.66
C TRP A 415 16.98 -4.96 8.35
N THR A 416 16.30 -4.01 8.98
CA THR A 416 14.94 -3.73 8.64
C THR A 416 14.90 -2.48 7.78
N ASN A 417 14.23 -2.58 6.69
CA ASN A 417 13.77 -1.40 6.04
C ASN A 417 12.66 -0.78 6.94
N TYR A 418 12.27 0.46 6.75
CA TYR A 418 11.22 1.13 7.52
C TYR A 418 9.88 0.40 7.50
N THR A 419 9.68 -0.43 6.51
CA THR A 419 8.50 -1.23 6.29
C THR A 419 8.48 -2.55 7.04
N THR A 420 9.65 -3.08 7.43
CA THR A 420 9.71 -4.30 8.24
C THR A 420 9.74 -3.90 9.69
N THR A 421 8.59 -3.86 10.26
CA THR A 421 8.41 -3.46 11.62
C THR A 421 8.49 -4.62 12.56
N VAL A 422 8.98 -4.30 13.67
CA VAL A 422 8.61 -4.54 15.06
C VAL A 422 8.11 -5.94 15.44
N ASN A 423 7.43 -6.68 14.63
CA ASN A 423 6.78 -7.92 15.04
C ASN A 423 7.60 -9.20 14.86
N ASP A 424 8.71 -9.15 14.16
CA ASP A 424 9.48 -10.33 13.76
C ASP A 424 10.26 -11.05 14.87
N PHE A 425 10.28 -10.53 16.09
CA PHE A 425 11.06 -11.17 17.17
C PHE A 425 10.21 -11.83 18.24
N GLY A 426 9.00 -12.25 17.91
CA GLY A 426 8.02 -12.68 18.87
C GLY A 426 7.56 -14.13 18.83
N HIS A 427 7.88 -14.94 17.89
CA HIS A 427 7.34 -16.29 17.80
C HIS A 427 8.39 -17.36 18.12
N GLY A 428 8.46 -17.71 19.33
CA GLY A 428 9.16 -18.86 19.85
C GLY A 428 8.45 -19.39 21.07
N GLY A 429 7.34 -20.11 20.87
CA GLY A 429 6.72 -20.88 21.92
C GLY A 429 5.44 -21.52 21.41
N PRO A 430 5.25 -22.86 21.55
CA PRO A 430 4.01 -23.49 21.16
C PRO A 430 2.87 -22.91 22.01
N GLY A 431 1.97 -22.16 21.37
CA GLY A 431 0.70 -21.75 21.94
C GLY A 431 -0.16 -22.98 22.17
N GLY A 432 -0.57 -23.22 23.40
CA GLY A 432 -1.57 -24.24 23.69
C GLY A 432 -2.91 -23.91 23.02
N PRO A 433 -3.78 -24.92 22.79
CA PRO A 433 -5.04 -24.73 22.08
C PRO A 433 -5.96 -23.79 22.88
N GLY A 434 -6.26 -22.63 22.32
CA GLY A 434 -7.21 -21.67 22.90
C GLY A 434 -6.77 -20.21 22.95
N GLY A 435 -5.66 -19.83 22.33
CA GLY A 435 -5.31 -18.44 22.10
C GLY A 435 -6.12 -17.93 20.91
N GLY A 436 -7.04 -16.97 21.14
CA GLY A 436 -7.64 -16.23 20.04
C GLY A 436 -6.53 -15.62 19.20
N MET A 437 -6.68 -15.68 17.90
CA MET A 437 -5.79 -15.06 16.94
C MET A 437 -5.64 -13.58 17.31
N ASN A 438 -4.48 -13.21 17.82
CA ASN A 438 -4.00 -11.86 17.65
C ASN A 438 -3.46 -11.85 16.23
N ASP A 439 -4.29 -11.41 15.29
CA ASP A 439 -3.80 -10.84 14.07
C ASP A 439 -2.60 -9.96 14.44
N GLY A 440 -1.53 -10.11 13.71
CA GLY A 440 -0.26 -9.41 13.96
C GLY A 440 -0.40 -7.90 13.81
N ASN A 441 -1.34 -7.34 14.55
CA ASN A 441 -1.66 -5.94 14.59
C ASN A 441 -0.46 -5.21 15.20
N ALA A 442 0.49 -4.86 14.34
CA ALA A 442 1.29 -3.68 14.59
C ALA A 442 0.31 -2.60 14.98
N ASP A 443 0.67 -1.81 15.96
CA ASP A 443 -0.16 -0.69 16.45
C ASP A 443 -0.44 0.22 15.24
N LYS A 444 -1.50 -0.13 14.48
CA LYS A 444 -1.83 0.47 13.18
C LYS A 444 -2.32 1.90 13.33
N GLY A 445 -2.35 2.43 14.57
CA GLY A 445 -2.96 3.73 14.86
C GLY A 445 -4.41 3.78 14.38
N ASP A 446 -4.99 4.96 14.34
CA ASP A 446 -6.38 5.16 13.90
C ASP A 446 -6.53 5.32 12.36
N HIS A 447 -5.45 5.13 11.57
CA HIS A 447 -5.44 5.39 10.14
C HIS A 447 -5.14 4.11 9.33
N SER A 448 -6.01 3.83 8.35
CA SER A 448 -5.80 2.80 7.34
C SER A 448 -4.81 3.29 6.27
N THR A 449 -3.88 2.44 5.84
CA THR A 449 -2.86 2.76 4.83
C THR A 449 -2.72 1.64 3.80
N LYS A 450 -3.87 1.14 3.37
CA LYS A 450 -3.98 0.07 2.38
C LYS A 450 -3.71 0.58 0.97
N GLY A 451 -3.20 -0.28 0.11
CA GLY A 451 -3.05 0.07 -1.30
C GLY A 451 -4.42 0.30 -1.96
N ILE A 452 -5.24 -0.74 -1.99
CA ILE A 452 -6.62 -0.69 -2.50
C ILE A 452 -7.56 -1.23 -1.44
N LYS A 453 -8.52 -0.42 -1.04
CA LYS A 453 -9.58 -0.78 -0.12
C LYS A 453 -10.95 -0.62 -0.76
N SER A 454 -11.82 -1.58 -0.50
CA SER A 454 -13.22 -1.54 -0.92
C SER A 454 -14.14 -1.97 0.20
N SER A 455 -15.29 -1.31 0.32
CA SER A 455 -16.33 -1.76 1.25
C SER A 455 -17.15 -2.96 0.74
N ASN A 456 -16.89 -3.43 -0.50
CA ASN A 456 -17.58 -4.59 -1.06
C ASN A 456 -16.63 -5.47 -1.89
N ASN A 457 -16.45 -5.27 -3.20
CA ASN A 457 -15.61 -6.15 -4.00
C ASN A 457 -14.47 -5.40 -4.73
N ILE A 458 -13.43 -6.14 -5.08
CA ILE A 458 -12.33 -5.67 -5.91
C ILE A 458 -12.16 -6.61 -7.10
N ASN A 459 -12.24 -6.06 -8.32
CA ASN A 459 -12.15 -6.80 -9.57
C ASN A 459 -11.00 -6.28 -10.44
N ILE A 460 -10.00 -7.11 -10.67
CA ILE A 460 -8.89 -6.83 -11.59
C ILE A 460 -9.08 -7.70 -12.82
N LEU A 461 -9.56 -7.10 -13.91
CA LEU A 461 -9.87 -7.82 -15.14
C LEU A 461 -8.67 -7.85 -16.08
N SER A 462 -7.88 -6.77 -16.11
CA SER A 462 -6.68 -6.63 -16.93
C SER A 462 -5.80 -5.48 -16.44
N GLY A 463 -4.64 -5.26 -17.06
CA GLY A 463 -3.74 -4.14 -16.76
C GLY A 463 -2.53 -4.55 -15.90
N SER A 464 -1.83 -3.54 -15.38
CA SER A 464 -0.71 -3.71 -14.45
C SER A 464 -0.96 -2.90 -13.21
N VAL A 465 -0.93 -3.54 -12.06
CA VAL A 465 -1.11 -2.89 -10.75
C VAL A 465 0.11 -3.21 -9.90
N ASP A 466 0.84 -2.16 -9.52
CA ASP A 466 2.00 -2.23 -8.66
C ASP A 466 1.70 -1.51 -7.34
N ILE A 467 1.72 -2.22 -6.22
CA ILE A 467 1.36 -1.70 -4.89
C ILE A 467 2.55 -1.79 -3.96
N LYS A 468 2.79 -0.70 -3.26
CA LYS A 468 3.66 -0.66 -2.09
C LYS A 468 2.92 0.02 -0.95
N SER A 469 2.44 -0.78 0.01
CA SER A 469 1.59 -0.33 1.11
C SER A 469 2.23 -0.59 2.47
N TYR A 470 1.84 0.23 3.45
CA TYR A 470 2.23 0.02 4.84
C TYR A 470 1.33 -0.99 5.56
N ASP A 471 0.07 -1.04 5.24
CA ASP A 471 -0.95 -2.00 5.66
C ASP A 471 -1.15 -3.04 4.52
N ASP A 472 -2.32 -3.63 4.35
CA ASP A 472 -2.59 -4.59 3.28
C ASP A 472 -2.34 -4.00 1.89
N GLY A 473 -1.90 -4.86 0.97
CA GLY A 473 -1.84 -4.48 -0.43
C GLY A 473 -3.24 -4.24 -1.01
N ILE A 474 -4.11 -5.21 -0.85
CA ILE A 474 -5.50 -5.18 -1.30
C ILE A 474 -6.40 -5.70 -0.17
N HIS A 475 -7.46 -4.96 0.16
CA HIS A 475 -8.45 -5.38 1.16
C HIS A 475 -9.89 -5.14 0.71
N ALA A 476 -10.68 -6.21 0.63
CA ALA A 476 -12.12 -6.15 0.36
C ALA A 476 -12.91 -6.53 1.62
N ASN A 477 -13.67 -5.57 2.16
CA ASN A 477 -14.40 -5.75 3.42
C ASN A 477 -15.76 -6.46 3.22
N SER A 478 -16.14 -7.32 4.14
CA SER A 478 -17.45 -7.95 4.19
C SER A 478 -18.25 -7.59 5.44
N GLY A 479 -19.52 -8.01 5.48
CA GLY A 479 -20.38 -7.85 6.64
C GLY A 479 -20.84 -6.42 6.92
N VAL A 480 -20.46 -5.46 6.09
CA VAL A 480 -20.87 -4.06 6.20
C VAL A 480 -22.27 -3.91 5.60
N THR A 481 -23.20 -3.28 6.31
CA THR A 481 -24.49 -2.89 5.74
C THR A 481 -24.29 -1.66 4.86
N LEU A 482 -24.44 -1.85 3.55
CA LEU A 482 -24.31 -0.80 2.56
C LEU A 482 -25.56 0.09 2.52
N GLU A 483 -25.45 1.33 2.02
CA GLU A 483 -26.58 2.25 1.95
C GLU A 483 -27.73 1.75 1.02
N ASN A 484 -27.43 0.86 0.07
CA ASN A 484 -28.43 0.20 -0.75
C ASN A 484 -29.23 -0.89 0.01
N GLY A 485 -28.89 -1.14 1.27
CA GLY A 485 -29.52 -2.13 2.14
C GLY A 485 -29.02 -3.57 1.99
N SER A 486 -28.05 -3.83 1.09
CA SER A 486 -27.38 -5.13 1.03
C SER A 486 -26.24 -5.24 2.05
N THR A 487 -25.78 -6.45 2.29
CA THR A 487 -24.56 -6.70 3.06
C THR A 487 -23.42 -6.93 2.08
N SER A 488 -22.27 -6.29 2.32
CA SER A 488 -21.07 -6.46 1.51
C SER A 488 -20.53 -7.89 1.55
N THR A 489 -19.92 -8.30 0.45
CA THR A 489 -19.44 -9.68 0.26
C THR A 489 -17.94 -9.85 0.44
N GLY A 490 -17.14 -8.78 0.27
CA GLY A 490 -15.70 -8.78 0.52
C GLY A 490 -14.89 -9.66 -0.44
N ASN A 491 -15.32 -9.78 -1.70
CA ASN A 491 -14.63 -10.66 -2.65
C ASN A 491 -13.53 -9.92 -3.41
N VAL A 492 -12.41 -10.63 -3.67
CA VAL A 492 -11.38 -10.20 -4.61
C VAL A 492 -11.32 -11.17 -5.78
N VAL A 493 -11.44 -10.66 -7.00
CA VAL A 493 -11.39 -11.46 -8.22
C VAL A 493 -10.31 -10.90 -9.16
N ILE A 494 -9.33 -11.74 -9.50
CA ILE A 494 -8.27 -11.43 -10.46
C ILE A 494 -8.50 -12.32 -11.69
N SER A 495 -8.89 -11.71 -12.80
CA SER A 495 -9.20 -12.42 -14.04
C SER A 495 -8.11 -12.34 -15.09
N GLY A 496 -7.15 -11.44 -14.92
CA GLY A 496 -6.03 -11.25 -15.83
C GLY A 496 -5.13 -10.08 -15.41
N GLY A 497 -4.16 -9.74 -16.26
CA GLY A 497 -3.20 -8.67 -16.00
C GLY A 497 -2.03 -9.11 -15.12
N SER A 498 -1.33 -8.12 -14.58
CA SER A 498 -0.19 -8.30 -13.67
C SER A 498 -0.44 -7.52 -12.37
N LEU A 499 -0.32 -8.17 -11.25
CA LEU A 499 -0.41 -7.58 -9.92
C LEU A 499 0.89 -7.86 -9.17
N ASN A 500 1.60 -6.81 -8.76
CA ASN A 500 2.77 -6.90 -7.89
C ASN A 500 2.45 -6.18 -6.57
N VAL A 501 2.65 -6.85 -5.45
CA VAL A 501 2.35 -6.32 -4.13
C VAL A 501 3.56 -6.44 -3.22
N TYR A 502 3.90 -5.34 -2.60
CA TYR A 502 4.79 -5.26 -1.45
C TYR A 502 4.01 -4.60 -0.32
N SER A 503 3.67 -5.35 0.71
CA SER A 503 2.89 -4.90 1.87
C SER A 503 3.60 -5.25 3.17
N ASN A 504 3.26 -4.55 4.25
CA ASN A 504 3.75 -4.93 5.58
C ASN A 504 2.78 -5.81 6.34
N ASP A 505 1.53 -5.74 6.01
CA ASP A 505 0.51 -6.69 6.45
C ASP A 505 0.20 -7.64 5.28
N ASP A 506 -1.04 -7.99 5.03
CA ASP A 506 -1.36 -9.00 4.05
C ASP A 506 -1.14 -8.53 2.61
N GLY A 507 -0.72 -9.47 1.76
CA GLY A 507 -0.61 -9.20 0.34
C GLY A 507 -1.98 -8.90 -0.28
N ILE A 508 -2.92 -9.84 -0.12
CA ILE A 508 -4.31 -9.70 -0.50
C ILE A 508 -5.19 -10.30 0.60
N HIS A 509 -6.02 -9.47 1.20
CA HIS A 509 -7.04 -9.87 2.17
C HIS A 509 -8.43 -9.73 1.58
N ALA A 510 -9.17 -10.83 1.51
CA ALA A 510 -10.57 -10.86 1.14
C ALA A 510 -11.40 -11.40 2.32
N ASP A 511 -12.16 -10.56 3.00
CA ASP A 511 -13.08 -11.06 4.04
C ASP A 511 -14.04 -12.13 3.48
N GLY A 512 -14.34 -12.07 2.18
CA GLY A 512 -15.10 -13.05 1.42
C GLY A 512 -14.21 -14.04 0.66
N ASN A 513 -14.44 -14.18 -0.63
CA ASN A 513 -13.71 -15.13 -1.48
C ASN A 513 -12.60 -14.41 -2.26
N LEU A 514 -11.39 -14.94 -2.21
CA LEU A 514 -10.32 -14.58 -3.11
C LEU A 514 -10.27 -15.58 -4.28
N THR A 515 -10.34 -15.10 -5.51
CA THR A 515 -10.28 -15.96 -6.70
C THR A 515 -9.29 -15.43 -7.73
N VAL A 516 -8.32 -16.24 -8.09
CA VAL A 516 -7.40 -15.99 -9.20
C VAL A 516 -7.79 -16.89 -10.37
N ASN A 517 -8.45 -16.31 -11.37
CA ASN A 517 -8.83 -17.03 -12.58
C ASN A 517 -7.67 -17.15 -13.55
N ASN A 518 -6.85 -16.07 -13.67
CA ASN A 518 -5.75 -16.00 -14.60
C ASN A 518 -4.87 -14.75 -14.29
N GLY A 519 -3.81 -14.54 -15.07
CA GLY A 519 -2.90 -13.40 -14.91
C GLY A 519 -1.63 -13.76 -14.14
N SER A 520 -0.88 -12.74 -13.73
CA SER A 520 0.32 -12.88 -12.90
C SER A 520 0.08 -12.16 -11.58
N VAL A 521 0.08 -12.89 -10.48
CA VAL A 521 -0.03 -12.36 -9.13
C VAL A 521 1.29 -12.61 -8.42
N ASN A 522 1.96 -11.55 -8.01
CA ASN A 522 3.26 -11.62 -7.37
C ASN A 522 3.24 -10.84 -6.05
N ILE A 523 3.12 -11.54 -4.95
CA ILE A 523 3.29 -10.99 -3.60
C ILE A 523 4.78 -11.04 -3.29
N ILE A 524 5.44 -9.89 -3.38
CA ILE A 524 6.90 -9.76 -3.25
C ILE A 524 7.31 -9.82 -1.78
N ASN A 525 6.47 -9.30 -0.91
CA ASN A 525 6.59 -9.32 0.54
C ASN A 525 5.23 -9.05 1.17
N SER A 526 4.91 -9.76 2.24
CA SER A 526 3.72 -9.55 3.08
C SER A 526 3.91 -10.17 4.46
N TYR A 527 2.99 -9.94 5.38
CA TYR A 527 2.86 -10.74 6.60
C TYR A 527 2.22 -12.08 6.23
N GLU A 528 0.94 -12.12 5.88
CA GLU A 528 0.31 -13.23 5.18
C GLU A 528 0.23 -12.94 3.67
N GLY A 529 0.32 -13.99 2.87
CA GLY A 529 0.36 -13.82 1.42
C GLY A 529 -1.00 -13.54 0.81
N LEU A 530 -1.86 -14.54 0.84
CA LEU A 530 -3.22 -14.51 0.33
C LEU A 530 -4.18 -15.01 1.41
N GLU A 531 -5.04 -14.15 1.88
CA GLU A 531 -6.04 -14.49 2.88
C GLU A 531 -7.47 -14.36 2.34
N GLY A 532 -8.35 -15.25 2.77
CA GLY A 532 -9.76 -15.19 2.43
C GLY A 532 -10.61 -16.21 3.18
N THR A 533 -11.92 -15.94 3.29
CA THR A 533 -12.85 -16.99 3.72
C THR A 533 -12.68 -18.23 2.85
N THR A 534 -12.59 -18.07 1.53
CA THR A 534 -12.07 -19.09 0.63
C THR A 534 -11.04 -18.51 -0.33
N VAL A 535 -9.98 -19.28 -0.65
CA VAL A 535 -8.97 -18.92 -1.65
C VAL A 535 -8.99 -19.92 -2.79
N ASN A 536 -9.21 -19.44 -4.02
CA ASN A 536 -9.32 -20.27 -5.21
C ASN A 536 -8.28 -19.87 -6.26
N ILE A 537 -7.32 -20.72 -6.53
CA ILE A 537 -6.33 -20.56 -7.60
C ILE A 537 -6.76 -21.46 -8.76
N LEU A 538 -7.46 -20.88 -9.73
CA LEU A 538 -8.03 -21.59 -10.86
C LEU A 538 -7.13 -21.56 -12.10
N GLY A 539 -6.17 -20.62 -12.14
CA GLY A 539 -5.23 -20.45 -13.23
C GLY A 539 -4.21 -19.33 -12.99
N GLY A 540 -3.44 -19.00 -14.04
CA GLY A 540 -2.44 -17.94 -13.98
C GLY A 540 -1.12 -18.38 -13.33
N ASN A 541 -0.28 -17.38 -13.01
CA ASN A 541 0.98 -17.56 -12.29
C ASN A 541 0.88 -16.80 -10.97
N VAL A 542 0.91 -17.52 -9.87
CA VAL A 542 0.83 -16.95 -8.53
C VAL A 542 2.14 -17.22 -7.80
N SER A 543 2.80 -16.17 -7.35
CA SER A 543 4.03 -16.22 -6.55
C SER A 543 3.82 -15.47 -5.26
N VAL A 544 4.11 -16.08 -4.13
CA VAL A 544 3.91 -15.52 -2.80
C VAL A 544 5.19 -15.65 -2.00
N VAL A 545 5.64 -14.51 -1.47
CA VAL A 545 6.66 -14.45 -0.43
C VAL A 545 6.04 -13.80 0.81
N ALA A 546 5.88 -14.58 1.87
CA ALA A 546 5.25 -14.15 3.11
C ALA A 546 6.16 -14.40 4.32
N ARG A 547 6.02 -13.59 5.35
CA ARG A 547 6.78 -13.74 6.59
C ARG A 547 6.15 -14.76 7.53
N ASP A 548 4.84 -14.87 7.47
CA ASP A 548 4.02 -15.88 8.16
C ASP A 548 3.40 -16.81 7.09
N ASP A 549 2.10 -16.95 7.01
CA ASP A 549 1.48 -17.95 6.15
C ASP A 549 1.43 -17.52 4.66
N GLY A 550 1.62 -18.51 3.77
CA GLY A 550 1.57 -18.25 2.34
C GLY A 550 0.15 -18.04 1.83
N ILE A 551 -0.75 -18.96 2.16
CA ILE A 551 -2.19 -18.87 1.89
C ILE A 551 -2.96 -19.28 3.14
N ASN A 552 -3.85 -18.43 3.63
CA ASN A 552 -4.73 -18.71 4.75
C ASN A 552 -6.20 -18.79 4.30
N GLY A 553 -6.83 -19.94 4.51
CA GLY A 553 -8.25 -20.18 4.24
C GLY A 553 -9.08 -20.20 5.52
N MET A 554 -9.80 -19.13 5.82
CA MET A 554 -10.50 -18.93 7.08
C MET A 554 -11.78 -19.75 7.26
N ALA A 555 -12.36 -20.33 6.18
CA ALA A 555 -13.58 -21.12 6.29
C ALA A 555 -13.39 -22.33 7.21
N THR A 556 -14.21 -22.44 8.24
CA THR A 556 -14.18 -23.54 9.23
C THR A 556 -14.87 -24.81 8.75
N SER A 557 -15.50 -24.80 7.57
CA SER A 557 -16.18 -25.92 6.96
C SER A 557 -16.22 -25.79 5.43
N GLY A 558 -16.21 -26.93 4.73
CA GLY A 558 -16.14 -26.99 3.27
C GLY A 558 -14.72 -26.77 2.75
N ALA A 559 -14.58 -26.53 1.46
CA ALA A 559 -13.32 -26.20 0.83
C ALA A 559 -12.95 -24.75 1.14
N ALA A 560 -11.93 -24.54 1.96
CA ALA A 560 -11.37 -23.23 2.23
C ALA A 560 -10.37 -22.82 1.15
N ILE A 561 -9.59 -23.78 0.63
CA ILE A 561 -8.57 -23.51 -0.38
C ILE A 561 -8.71 -24.52 -1.53
N THR A 562 -8.72 -24.00 -2.76
CA THR A 562 -8.72 -24.81 -3.99
C THR A 562 -7.59 -24.39 -4.92
N VAL A 563 -6.79 -25.37 -5.38
CA VAL A 563 -5.81 -25.19 -6.45
C VAL A 563 -6.20 -26.09 -7.62
N ASP A 564 -6.75 -25.49 -8.68
CA ASP A 564 -7.29 -26.20 -9.85
C ASP A 564 -6.47 -25.99 -11.13
N GLY A 565 -5.59 -24.99 -11.15
CA GLY A 565 -4.80 -24.70 -12.35
C GLY A 565 -3.65 -23.73 -12.14
N GLY A 566 -2.92 -23.45 -13.23
CA GLY A 566 -1.84 -22.48 -13.24
C GLY A 566 -0.55 -22.98 -12.56
N THR A 567 0.28 -22.02 -12.18
CA THR A 567 1.51 -22.27 -11.41
C THR A 567 1.42 -21.51 -10.10
N LEU A 568 1.56 -22.20 -8.98
CA LEU A 568 1.59 -21.63 -7.64
C LEU A 568 2.98 -21.84 -7.01
N TYR A 569 3.60 -20.76 -6.62
CA TYR A 569 4.83 -20.76 -5.82
C TYR A 569 4.60 -20.04 -4.51
N ILE A 570 4.98 -20.65 -3.41
CA ILE A 570 4.92 -20.07 -2.07
C ILE A 570 6.29 -20.27 -1.39
N TYR A 571 6.81 -19.18 -0.85
CA TYR A 571 7.95 -19.16 0.04
C TYR A 571 7.57 -18.38 1.30
N CYS A 572 7.52 -19.04 2.45
CA CYS A 572 6.97 -18.41 3.65
C CYS A 572 7.73 -18.81 4.93
N GLY A 573 7.52 -18.02 5.98
CA GLY A 573 8.03 -18.29 7.32
C GLY A 573 7.11 -19.16 8.16
N GLY A 574 5.80 -19.05 7.95
CA GLY A 574 4.73 -19.79 8.61
C GLY A 574 4.32 -21.06 7.87
N ASP A 575 3.02 -21.36 7.91
CA ASP A 575 2.44 -22.47 7.16
C ASP A 575 2.31 -22.10 5.67
N GLY A 576 2.64 -23.02 4.78
CA GLY A 576 2.62 -22.73 3.36
C GLY A 576 1.23 -22.51 2.82
N ILE A 577 0.35 -23.45 3.06
CA ILE A 577 -1.08 -23.41 2.77
C ILE A 577 -1.80 -23.88 4.02
N ASP A 578 -2.48 -22.98 4.70
CA ASP A 578 -3.23 -23.25 5.94
C ASP A 578 -4.73 -23.20 5.74
N SER A 579 -5.43 -24.17 6.30
CA SER A 579 -6.90 -24.25 6.26
C SER A 579 -7.49 -24.59 7.62
N ASN A 580 -8.28 -23.67 8.14
CA ASN A 580 -9.06 -23.81 9.37
C ASN A 580 -10.28 -24.75 9.24
N SER A 581 -10.51 -25.35 8.06
CA SER A 581 -11.68 -26.21 7.83
C SER A 581 -11.58 -27.54 8.58
N ARG A 582 -12.64 -27.84 9.32
CA ARG A 582 -12.79 -29.10 10.06
C ARG A 582 -13.52 -30.18 9.26
N THR A 583 -13.83 -29.93 8.01
CA THR A 583 -14.41 -30.94 7.10
C THR A 583 -13.37 -31.99 6.77
N SER A 584 -13.63 -33.23 7.09
CA SER A 584 -12.69 -34.34 6.87
C SER A 584 -12.23 -34.39 5.42
N TYR A 585 -10.93 -34.19 5.21
CA TYR A 585 -10.25 -34.07 3.91
C TYR A 585 -10.85 -33.01 2.97
N GLY A 586 -11.59 -32.03 3.50
CA GLY A 586 -12.32 -31.05 2.70
C GLY A 586 -11.80 -29.63 2.76
N GLY A 587 -10.78 -29.36 3.58
CA GLY A 587 -10.27 -28.01 3.78
C GLY A 587 -9.46 -27.48 2.61
N ILE A 588 -8.59 -28.30 2.05
CA ILE A 588 -7.76 -27.99 0.90
C ILE A 588 -8.03 -29.01 -0.20
N LEU A 589 -8.15 -28.54 -1.44
CA LEU A 589 -8.31 -29.37 -2.63
C LEU A 589 -7.25 -29.02 -3.67
N PHE A 590 -6.40 -29.99 -4.02
CA PHE A 590 -5.57 -29.92 -5.24
C PHE A 590 -6.25 -30.72 -6.34
N SER A 591 -6.69 -30.07 -7.41
CA SER A 591 -7.36 -30.68 -8.56
C SER A 591 -6.62 -30.45 -9.88
N GLY A 592 -5.63 -29.53 -9.91
CA GLY A 592 -4.84 -29.23 -11.11
C GLY A 592 -3.62 -28.34 -10.82
N GLY A 593 -2.96 -27.93 -11.90
CA GLY A 593 -1.84 -27.00 -11.83
C GLY A 593 -0.52 -27.59 -11.34
N LYS A 594 0.49 -26.71 -11.18
CA LYS A 594 1.81 -27.03 -10.66
C LYS A 594 2.08 -26.18 -9.43
N THR A 595 2.32 -26.83 -8.30
CA THR A 595 2.47 -26.15 -7.00
C THR A 595 3.84 -26.46 -6.40
N LEU A 596 4.57 -25.42 -6.02
CA LEU A 596 5.75 -25.49 -5.17
C LEU A 596 5.51 -24.66 -3.91
N VAL A 597 5.56 -25.30 -2.75
CA VAL A 597 5.44 -24.64 -1.44
C VAL A 597 6.69 -24.88 -0.64
N VAL A 598 7.26 -23.81 -0.09
CA VAL A 598 8.46 -23.87 0.76
C VAL A 598 8.16 -23.11 2.06
N SER A 599 7.89 -23.84 3.14
CA SER A 599 7.85 -23.32 4.51
C SER A 599 9.24 -23.44 5.14
N THR A 600 9.67 -22.42 5.88
CA THR A 600 11.06 -22.37 6.37
C THR A 600 11.21 -22.52 7.88
N SER A 601 10.16 -22.41 8.67
CA SER A 601 10.20 -22.48 10.13
C SER A 601 9.92 -23.87 10.68
N GLY A 602 10.65 -24.28 11.70
CA GLY A 602 10.61 -25.64 12.24
C GLY A 602 9.39 -26.02 13.08
N GLY A 603 8.40 -25.13 13.21
CA GLY A 603 7.12 -25.38 13.91
C GLY A 603 5.95 -25.59 12.98
N ASN A 604 6.11 -25.23 11.71
CA ASN A 604 5.08 -25.11 10.71
C ASN A 604 5.15 -26.21 9.65
N SER A 605 4.13 -26.27 8.78
CA SER A 605 4.02 -27.22 7.68
C SER A 605 3.90 -26.48 6.34
N ALA A 606 4.39 -27.09 5.25
CA ALA A 606 4.13 -26.53 3.92
C ALA A 606 2.65 -26.70 3.49
N ILE A 607 1.94 -27.66 4.08
CA ILE A 607 0.50 -27.84 3.91
C ILE A 607 -0.03 -28.21 5.29
N ASP A 608 -0.79 -27.28 5.90
CA ASP A 608 -1.53 -27.53 7.13
C ASP A 608 -3.03 -27.58 6.86
N SER A 609 -3.69 -28.50 7.51
CA SER A 609 -5.15 -28.64 7.45
C SER A 609 -5.64 -29.38 8.68
N GLU A 610 -6.51 -28.76 9.46
CA GLU A 610 -7.14 -29.27 10.69
C GLU A 610 -7.61 -30.72 10.55
N ALA A 611 -8.19 -31.11 9.41
CA ALA A 611 -8.82 -32.39 9.17
C ALA A 611 -8.26 -33.18 7.97
N GLY A 612 -7.08 -32.81 7.46
CA GLY A 612 -6.49 -33.36 6.25
C GLY A 612 -7.03 -32.72 4.96
N TYR A 613 -6.46 -33.09 3.81
CA TYR A 613 -6.77 -32.50 2.53
C TYR A 613 -6.95 -33.52 1.41
N SER A 614 -7.55 -33.08 0.29
CA SER A 614 -7.83 -33.94 -0.87
C SER A 614 -6.91 -33.61 -2.05
N TYR A 615 -6.54 -34.64 -2.80
CA TYR A 615 -5.82 -34.53 -4.06
C TYR A 615 -6.53 -35.34 -5.14
N THR A 616 -6.90 -34.69 -6.23
CA THR A 616 -7.52 -35.28 -7.41
C THR A 616 -6.73 -35.07 -8.70
N GLY A 617 -5.76 -34.13 -8.72
CA GLY A 617 -4.93 -33.85 -9.89
C GLY A 617 -3.90 -32.75 -9.67
N GLY A 618 -3.08 -32.54 -10.70
CA GLY A 618 -1.96 -31.58 -10.68
C GLY A 618 -0.64 -32.19 -10.20
N THR A 619 0.35 -31.34 -9.99
CA THR A 619 1.66 -31.72 -9.45
C THR A 619 2.00 -30.84 -8.26
N VAL A 620 2.25 -31.41 -7.09
CA VAL A 620 2.54 -30.68 -5.86
C VAL A 620 3.91 -31.09 -5.33
N VAL A 621 4.72 -30.09 -4.98
CA VAL A 621 5.98 -30.26 -4.22
C VAL A 621 5.90 -29.35 -3.01
N ALA A 622 5.93 -29.93 -1.82
CA ALA A 622 5.91 -29.25 -0.55
C ALA A 622 7.21 -29.51 0.21
N VAL A 623 7.91 -28.45 0.59
CA VAL A 623 9.24 -28.49 1.24
C VAL A 623 9.13 -27.79 2.59
N MET A 624 9.55 -28.47 3.67
CA MET A 624 9.48 -27.92 5.02
C MET A 624 10.58 -28.51 5.91
N PRO A 625 10.94 -27.86 7.02
CA PRO A 625 11.84 -28.44 8.03
C PRO A 625 11.25 -29.72 8.60
N ARG A 626 12.10 -30.70 8.81
CA ARG A 626 11.73 -32.00 9.41
C ARG A 626 11.43 -31.84 10.90
N GLY A 627 10.32 -32.37 11.36
CA GLY A 627 9.85 -32.32 12.75
C GLY A 627 8.66 -31.38 12.91
N GLY A 628 8.26 -31.07 14.11
CA GLY A 628 7.10 -30.23 14.37
C GLY A 628 5.84 -30.74 13.67
N MET A 629 5.16 -29.87 12.96
CA MET A 629 3.93 -30.17 12.22
C MET A 629 4.15 -30.71 10.81
N SER A 630 5.40 -30.99 10.39
CA SER A 630 5.70 -31.46 9.02
C SER A 630 4.93 -32.71 8.56
N ASN A 631 4.38 -33.49 9.47
CA ASN A 631 3.57 -34.67 9.15
C ASN A 631 2.17 -34.29 8.61
N GLU A 632 1.69 -33.06 8.84
CA GLU A 632 0.40 -32.56 8.33
C GLU A 632 0.39 -32.63 6.79
N ALA A 633 1.48 -32.28 6.15
CA ALA A 633 1.62 -32.36 4.70
C ALA A 633 1.45 -33.79 4.12
N THR A 634 1.46 -34.83 4.93
CA THR A 634 1.19 -36.20 4.49
C THR A 634 -0.27 -36.67 4.74
N ARG A 635 -1.11 -35.80 5.33
CA ARG A 635 -2.52 -36.10 5.68
C ARG A 635 -3.46 -35.93 4.48
N CYS A 636 -3.04 -36.38 3.32
CA CYS A 636 -3.85 -36.40 2.10
C CYS A 636 -4.68 -37.69 2.01
N ASP A 637 -5.94 -37.59 1.58
CA ASP A 637 -6.86 -38.72 1.40
C ASP A 637 -6.34 -39.79 0.45
N SER A 638 -5.59 -39.41 -0.57
CA SER A 638 -5.01 -40.27 -1.60
C SER A 638 -3.50 -40.46 -1.46
N PHE A 639 -2.88 -40.06 -0.35
CA PHE A 639 -1.42 -40.07 -0.16
C PHE A 639 -0.78 -41.44 -0.42
N ALA A 640 -1.41 -42.52 0.01
CA ALA A 640 -0.90 -43.88 -0.17
C ALA A 640 -0.70 -44.31 -1.64
N SER A 641 -1.44 -43.70 -2.56
CA SER A 641 -1.41 -44.02 -4.01
C SER A 641 -0.79 -42.94 -4.88
N LYS A 642 -0.82 -41.69 -4.43
CA LYS A 642 -0.41 -40.50 -5.19
C LYS A 642 0.75 -39.74 -4.55
N GLY A 643 1.01 -39.96 -3.27
CA GLY A 643 2.00 -39.26 -2.48
C GLY A 643 3.32 -39.97 -2.39
N ASN A 644 4.38 -39.20 -2.18
CA ASN A 644 5.68 -39.68 -1.72
C ASN A 644 6.25 -38.65 -0.72
N SER A 645 7.04 -39.13 0.24
CA SER A 645 7.78 -38.31 1.18
C SER A 645 9.24 -38.70 1.26
N THR A 646 10.12 -37.72 1.16
CA THR A 646 11.56 -37.92 1.18
C THR A 646 12.22 -36.96 2.16
N SER A 647 13.03 -37.51 3.07
CA SER A 647 13.86 -36.69 3.96
C SER A 647 15.25 -36.50 3.37
N LEU A 648 15.71 -35.27 3.30
CA LEU A 648 17.03 -34.93 2.76
C LEU A 648 17.59 -33.64 3.42
N SER A 649 18.86 -33.37 3.19
CA SER A 649 19.46 -32.07 3.53
C SER A 649 19.47 -31.22 2.29
N LEU A 650 18.84 -30.03 2.38
CA LEU A 650 18.82 -29.02 1.35
C LEU A 650 19.70 -27.86 1.83
N ASN A 651 20.72 -27.54 1.06
CA ASN A 651 21.67 -26.47 1.39
C ASN A 651 21.28 -25.17 0.63
N LYS A 652 21.53 -24.06 1.23
CA LYS A 652 21.44 -22.76 0.54
C LYS A 652 22.31 -22.80 -0.72
N GLY A 653 21.76 -22.34 -1.87
CA GLY A 653 22.39 -22.44 -3.19
C GLY A 653 22.42 -23.85 -3.79
N GLY A 654 21.94 -24.86 -3.09
CA GLY A 654 21.78 -26.22 -3.60
C GLY A 654 20.46 -26.39 -4.35
N TYR A 655 20.42 -27.33 -5.28
CA TYR A 655 19.26 -27.56 -6.13
C TYR A 655 18.46 -28.76 -5.63
N LEU A 656 17.18 -28.57 -5.41
CA LEU A 656 16.19 -29.63 -5.28
C LEU A 656 15.70 -30.01 -6.66
N VAL A 657 15.71 -31.31 -6.98
CA VAL A 657 15.18 -31.84 -8.25
C VAL A 657 14.12 -32.87 -7.93
N CYS A 658 12.90 -32.63 -8.35
CA CYS A 658 11.78 -33.55 -8.23
C CYS A 658 11.28 -33.94 -9.62
N GLU A 659 11.25 -35.23 -9.90
CA GLU A 659 10.65 -35.78 -11.13
C GLU A 659 9.36 -36.52 -10.72
N ILE A 660 8.21 -36.07 -11.21
CA ILE A 660 6.89 -36.56 -10.83
C ILE A 660 6.10 -36.79 -12.13
N GLY A 661 6.02 -38.02 -12.55
CA GLY A 661 5.40 -38.35 -13.83
C GLY A 661 6.14 -37.72 -15.03
N ALA A 662 5.44 -36.86 -15.74
CA ALA A 662 6.02 -36.09 -16.85
C ALA A 662 6.62 -34.74 -16.43
N ASP A 663 6.32 -34.29 -15.23
CA ASP A 663 6.79 -33.02 -14.71
C ASP A 663 8.14 -33.16 -13.99
N LYS A 664 8.99 -32.15 -14.16
CA LYS A 664 10.24 -32.05 -13.43
C LYS A 664 10.39 -30.64 -12.87
N LEU A 665 10.53 -30.55 -11.55
CA LEU A 665 10.87 -29.33 -10.83
C LEU A 665 12.37 -29.26 -10.59
N ILE A 666 12.97 -28.11 -10.86
CA ILE A 666 14.30 -27.73 -10.40
C ILE A 666 14.16 -26.44 -9.61
N PHE A 667 14.56 -26.45 -8.34
CA PHE A 667 14.47 -25.32 -7.43
C PHE A 667 15.82 -25.06 -6.77
N ASN A 668 16.32 -23.83 -6.84
CA ASN A 668 17.53 -23.41 -6.13
C ASN A 668 17.14 -22.89 -4.74
N SER A 669 17.57 -23.59 -3.71
CA SER A 669 17.16 -23.28 -2.34
C SER A 669 17.80 -22.01 -1.79
N PRO A 670 17.02 -21.05 -1.27
CA PRO A 670 17.56 -19.88 -0.59
C PRO A 670 17.95 -20.15 0.87
N VAL A 671 17.67 -21.35 1.40
CA VAL A 671 17.91 -21.72 2.80
C VAL A 671 18.61 -23.08 2.95
N SER A 672 19.24 -23.28 4.11
CA SER A 672 19.79 -24.58 4.51
C SER A 672 18.89 -25.21 5.55
N ILE A 673 18.21 -26.32 5.21
CA ILE A 673 17.28 -27.02 6.11
C ILE A 673 17.46 -28.53 6.04
N SER A 674 17.19 -29.20 7.15
CA SER A 674 16.93 -30.67 7.16
C SER A 674 15.47 -30.84 6.72
N ALA A 675 15.27 -31.08 5.43
CA ALA A 675 13.94 -31.00 4.81
C ALA A 675 13.20 -32.35 4.86
N LEU A 676 11.88 -32.26 5.04
CA LEU A 676 10.90 -33.20 4.52
C LEU A 676 10.36 -32.62 3.21
N VAL A 677 10.44 -33.39 2.14
CA VAL A 677 9.86 -33.05 0.84
C VAL A 677 8.71 -34.02 0.59
N VAL A 678 7.49 -33.47 0.48
CA VAL A 678 6.27 -34.18 0.12
C VAL A 678 5.94 -33.88 -1.33
N THR A 679 5.64 -34.94 -2.11
CA THR A 679 5.22 -34.79 -3.51
C THR A 679 3.91 -35.49 -3.74
N LEU A 680 3.04 -34.90 -4.56
CA LEU A 680 1.79 -35.50 -5.05
C LEU A 680 1.78 -35.44 -6.57
N GLY A 681 1.36 -36.56 -7.21
CA GLY A 681 1.26 -36.69 -8.65
C GLY A 681 0.68 -38.03 -9.10
N ASP A 682 0.43 -38.16 -10.40
CA ASP A 682 -0.21 -39.39 -10.96
C ASP A 682 0.68 -40.63 -11.04
N SER A 683 1.97 -40.48 -10.85
CA SER A 683 2.94 -41.58 -10.87
C SER A 683 4.06 -41.33 -9.84
N GLY A 684 4.83 -42.37 -9.56
CA GLY A 684 5.90 -42.34 -8.56
C GLY A 684 6.88 -41.19 -8.75
N ALA A 685 7.34 -40.62 -7.65
CA ALA A 685 8.22 -39.47 -7.61
C ALA A 685 9.66 -39.87 -7.31
N SER A 686 10.63 -39.19 -7.93
CA SER A 686 12.06 -39.20 -7.58
C SER A 686 12.43 -37.82 -7.03
N VAL A 687 13.01 -37.76 -5.85
CA VAL A 687 13.44 -36.51 -5.19
C VAL A 687 14.92 -36.60 -4.89
N THR A 688 15.71 -35.68 -5.43
CA THR A 688 17.16 -35.64 -5.29
C THR A 688 17.66 -34.19 -5.07
N THR A 689 18.92 -34.09 -4.61
CA THR A 689 19.61 -32.77 -4.53
C THR A 689 20.85 -32.79 -5.41
N LYS A 690 21.18 -31.61 -5.97
CA LYS A 690 22.40 -31.37 -6.74
C LYS A 690 23.09 -30.11 -6.23
N SER A 691 24.41 -30.05 -6.37
CA SER A 691 25.23 -28.88 -6.02
C SER A 691 25.31 -27.87 -7.14
N SER A 692 24.92 -28.20 -8.35
CA SER A 692 24.88 -27.30 -9.52
C SER A 692 23.86 -27.81 -10.53
N ASP A 693 23.33 -26.88 -11.29
CA ASP A 693 22.43 -27.14 -12.41
C ASP A 693 22.77 -26.24 -13.60
N SER A 694 22.38 -26.64 -14.82
CA SER A 694 22.70 -25.92 -16.06
C SER A 694 21.78 -24.71 -16.34
N HIS A 695 20.71 -24.52 -15.58
CA HIS A 695 19.72 -23.46 -15.81
C HIS A 695 20.16 -22.10 -15.27
N GLY A 696 21.17 -22.07 -14.37
CA GLY A 696 21.68 -20.81 -13.81
C GLY A 696 20.68 -20.08 -12.91
N LEU A 697 19.79 -20.83 -12.25
CA LEU A 697 18.79 -20.27 -11.36
C LEU A 697 19.48 -19.59 -10.16
N SER A 698 19.02 -18.42 -9.80
CA SER A 698 19.38 -17.73 -8.56
C SER A 698 18.69 -18.41 -7.36
N GLU A 699 19.13 -18.08 -6.15
CA GLU A 699 18.48 -18.56 -4.91
C GLU A 699 17.00 -18.15 -4.87
N GLY A 700 16.12 -19.07 -4.58
CA GLY A 700 14.66 -18.88 -4.60
C GLY A 700 14.01 -19.09 -5.97
N GLU A 701 14.78 -19.16 -7.04
CA GLU A 701 14.22 -19.40 -8.38
C GLU A 701 13.97 -20.89 -8.64
N PHE A 702 13.00 -21.15 -9.48
CA PHE A 702 12.63 -22.50 -9.90
C PHE A 702 12.20 -22.56 -11.35
N ILE A 703 12.21 -23.77 -11.91
CA ILE A 703 11.67 -24.06 -13.24
C ILE A 703 10.91 -25.38 -13.22
N TRP A 704 9.80 -25.42 -13.91
CA TRP A 704 9.08 -26.63 -14.27
C TRP A 704 9.39 -27.03 -15.73
N GLU A 705 9.93 -28.22 -15.92
CA GLU A 705 10.17 -28.85 -17.22
C GLU A 705 9.09 -29.90 -17.56
#